data_fe7c2eee7a75a642c99a77aba64d14b2
#
_entry.id   fe7c2eee7a75a642c99a77aba64d14b2
#
_cell.length_a   1.000
_cell.length_b   1.000
_cell.length_c   1.000
_cell.angle_alpha   90.00
_cell.angle_beta   90.00
_cell.angle_gamma   90.00
#
_symmetry.space_group_name_H-M   'P 1'
#
loop_
_entity.id
_entity.type
_entity.pdbx_description
1 polymer ?
#
loop_
_entity_poly.entity_id
_entity_poly.type
_entity_poly.pdbx_seq_one_letter_code
_entity_poly.pdbx_strand_id
1 'polypeptide(L)'
;MEANRKQYQQPQWRSGNLLENLFIVILAFYPLRHIGQGIDLWDTGYNYANFQYMGTEHMGSMWMFSTYLANVAGNWLTKLPNADTLRGMNLYTGLFVSVLALAGYFFCTRKLKMPKGIAFVGEMAAISLCWCPTALLYNYLTYVLFLSSFILLYLGLTKEKKGFLAGAGVLLGANVLVRFSNLPEMGMIVAVWAYDVIVWLEERKDKRPGRTGSAGHCRENAGRRTENAGHRTENEGHRTENVGHRTENEGYRTERGFWQRVLGHTLWCFLGYAGALAVLLNYIHICYGIDAYFEGITRLFAMTDTAVDYKPAAMLMGIVGRYVEQLYWAVRMGVILLGGMTLFAVSGWLEERLRKKENGSKAVTAGTTDAGKGSCEKAAGFLHIGTRLLWTAVSAAMIVWLYVRGYCSFLFYSYDPVVRPGTMFMMLAMLIAVIRIFHKDSPREEKLLSGMVVLVILLTSIGSNNGVMPSMNNLFVAAPYTLWESWRFLRNAGDKKLKHGLVVSAFPAKGILTAFLALCLFQFGGFGAQFVFAEATGVQDASAFVENNAVLKNVKMNPEKAQWMTEISDYVNENELQGKEVILYGYIPALSYYLAMPPAFSAWPDLDSYNLEVMEEELAELEELITEKGAEKPVIILEDSYALYKEECAGEVSLFPLSEEKRQKIGTDPKWMLLMDFMDRMGYERAFRNVKFGLYR
;
A
#
# COMPACT_ATOMS: atom_id res chain seq x y z
N MET A 1 -25.92 28.17 -23.13
CA MET A 1 -24.49 28.05 -22.84
C MET A 1 -23.90 26.78 -23.46
N GLU A 2 -24.01 26.67 -24.79
CA GLU A 2 -23.53 25.54 -25.58
C GLU A 2 -22.33 25.83 -26.49
N ALA A 3 -21.68 26.93 -26.29
CA ALA A 3 -20.64 27.45 -27.18
C ALA A 3 -19.28 27.55 -26.46
N ASN A 4 -18.71 26.44 -26.00
CA ASN A 4 -17.22 26.32 -25.79
C ASN A 4 -16.79 24.89 -25.43
N ARG A 5 -17.44 23.86 -25.97
CA ARG A 5 -16.79 22.56 -26.14
C ARG A 5 -16.02 22.56 -27.47
N LYS A 6 -15.03 23.39 -27.61
CA LYS A 6 -13.95 23.08 -28.56
C LYS A 6 -13.25 21.83 -28.04
N GLN A 7 -13.69 20.68 -28.54
CA GLN A 7 -12.88 19.46 -28.56
C GLN A 7 -11.50 19.83 -29.12
N TYR A 8 -10.51 19.93 -28.25
CA TYR A 8 -9.14 19.79 -28.70
C TYR A 8 -9.01 18.35 -29.19
N GLN A 9 -9.22 18.14 -30.49
CA GLN A 9 -8.73 16.95 -31.18
C GLN A 9 -7.20 16.95 -31.02
N GLN A 10 -6.71 16.11 -30.13
CA GLN A 10 -5.27 15.82 -30.10
C GLN A 10 -4.91 15.22 -31.46
N PRO A 11 -3.79 15.64 -32.07
CA PRO A 11 -3.33 15.05 -33.31
C PRO A 11 -3.16 13.55 -33.10
N GLN A 12 -3.84 12.75 -33.91
CA GLN A 12 -3.71 11.30 -33.95
C GLN A 12 -2.34 10.90 -34.47
N TRP A 13 -1.33 10.91 -33.62
CA TRP A 13 -0.06 10.30 -33.93
C TRP A 13 -0.19 8.78 -33.74
N ARG A 14 0.08 8.01 -34.81
CA ARG A 14 0.21 6.52 -34.72
C ARG A 14 1.25 6.08 -33.66
N SER A 15 2.16 6.96 -33.26
CA SER A 15 3.11 6.79 -32.14
C SER A 15 2.46 6.63 -30.76
N GLY A 16 1.24 7.12 -30.54
CA GLY A 16 0.55 7.01 -29.25
C GLY A 16 0.20 5.57 -28.80
N ASN A 17 0.04 4.67 -29.78
CA ASN A 17 -0.22 3.25 -29.49
C ASN A 17 1.08 2.50 -29.16
N LEU A 18 2.20 2.85 -29.80
CA LEU A 18 3.50 2.23 -29.54
C LEU A 18 4.00 2.54 -28.12
N LEU A 19 3.89 3.80 -27.68
CA LEU A 19 4.29 4.21 -26.34
C LEU A 19 3.41 3.57 -25.25
N GLU A 20 2.10 3.45 -25.47
CA GLU A 20 1.20 2.76 -24.54
C GLU A 20 1.55 1.27 -24.45
N ASN A 21 1.82 0.62 -25.58
CA ASN A 21 2.25 -0.78 -25.58
C ASN A 21 3.57 -0.97 -24.83
N LEU A 22 4.52 -0.04 -24.98
CA LEU A 22 5.76 -0.05 -24.20
C LEU A 22 5.49 0.06 -22.69
N PHE A 23 4.60 0.96 -22.26
CA PHE A 23 4.21 1.08 -20.86
C PHE A 23 3.61 -0.22 -20.33
N ILE A 24 2.72 -0.86 -21.08
CA ILE A 24 2.11 -2.14 -20.72
C ILE A 24 3.18 -3.23 -20.56
N VAL A 25 4.11 -3.33 -21.52
CA VAL A 25 5.21 -4.31 -21.47
C VAL A 25 6.08 -4.06 -20.23
N ILE A 26 6.48 -2.82 -19.97
CA ILE A 26 7.30 -2.50 -18.78
C ILE A 26 6.54 -2.86 -17.49
N LEU A 27 5.26 -2.48 -17.36
CA LEU A 27 4.46 -2.80 -16.16
C LEU A 27 4.27 -4.31 -15.97
N ALA A 28 4.20 -5.09 -17.07
CA ALA A 28 4.07 -6.53 -17.01
C ALA A 28 5.37 -7.23 -16.55
N PHE A 29 6.54 -6.72 -16.95
CA PHE A 29 7.81 -7.43 -16.72
C PHE A 29 8.67 -6.82 -15.61
N TYR A 30 8.51 -5.54 -15.28
CA TYR A 30 9.29 -4.90 -14.24
C TYR A 30 9.15 -5.53 -12.84
N PRO A 31 7.98 -6.05 -12.43
CA PRO A 31 7.87 -6.80 -11.18
C PRO A 31 8.77 -8.04 -11.10
N LEU A 32 9.15 -8.60 -12.24
CA LEU A 32 9.94 -9.84 -12.33
C LEU A 32 11.46 -9.62 -12.36
N ARG A 33 11.93 -8.38 -12.16
CA ARG A 33 13.33 -7.98 -12.34
C ARG A 33 14.34 -8.71 -11.45
N HIS A 34 13.91 -9.15 -10.26
CA HIS A 34 14.78 -9.76 -9.25
C HIS A 34 14.45 -11.23 -8.94
N ILE A 35 13.68 -11.92 -9.80
CA ILE A 35 13.21 -13.31 -9.53
C ILE A 35 14.31 -14.34 -9.29
N GLY A 36 15.52 -14.07 -9.77
CA GLY A 36 16.70 -14.94 -9.58
C GLY A 36 17.76 -14.33 -8.66
N GLN A 37 17.36 -13.48 -7.69
CA GLN A 37 18.28 -12.77 -6.81
C GLN A 37 17.80 -12.79 -5.36
N GLY A 38 18.72 -13.11 -4.44
CA GLY A 38 18.51 -13.10 -3.01
C GLY A 38 17.73 -14.28 -2.46
N ILE A 39 18.06 -14.61 -1.22
CA ILE A 39 17.26 -15.50 -0.35
C ILE A 39 17.11 -14.83 1.01
N ASP A 40 15.96 -15.00 1.62
CA ASP A 40 15.82 -14.87 3.06
C ASP A 40 15.72 -16.26 3.71
N LEU A 41 15.98 -16.33 5.00
CA LEU A 41 15.89 -17.58 5.75
C LEU A 41 14.57 -17.72 6.52
N TRP A 42 13.65 -16.75 6.35
CA TRP A 42 12.39 -16.69 7.10
C TRP A 42 11.17 -16.68 6.16
N ASP A 43 10.69 -15.51 5.72
CA ASP A 43 9.39 -15.36 5.09
C ASP A 43 9.19 -16.13 3.79
N THR A 44 10.15 -16.04 2.85
CA THR A 44 9.99 -16.59 1.50
C THR A 44 9.90 -18.11 1.50
N GLY A 45 10.91 -18.79 2.02
CA GLY A 45 10.95 -20.24 2.01
C GLY A 45 9.91 -20.84 2.94
N TYR A 46 9.63 -20.21 4.07
CA TYR A 46 8.57 -20.58 4.97
C TYR A 46 7.18 -20.59 4.27
N ASN A 47 6.84 -19.52 3.55
CA ASN A 47 5.59 -19.51 2.79
C ASN A 47 5.56 -20.56 1.68
N TYR A 48 6.69 -20.79 1.01
CA TYR A 48 6.77 -21.80 -0.04
C TYR A 48 6.69 -23.23 0.51
N ALA A 49 7.24 -23.49 1.70
CA ALA A 49 7.03 -24.75 2.41
C ALA A 49 5.54 -24.99 2.71
N ASN A 50 4.81 -23.95 3.18
CA ASN A 50 3.38 -24.03 3.39
C ASN A 50 2.60 -24.36 2.10
N PHE A 51 3.03 -23.84 0.95
CA PHE A 51 2.39 -24.19 -0.32
C PHE A 51 2.68 -25.63 -0.74
N GLN A 52 3.92 -26.09 -0.53
CA GLN A 52 4.36 -27.44 -0.89
C GLN A 52 3.68 -28.51 -0.04
N TYR A 53 3.58 -28.28 1.26
CA TYR A 53 3.07 -29.25 2.23
C TYR A 53 1.57 -29.08 2.55
N MET A 54 0.87 -28.19 1.85
CA MET A 54 -0.56 -27.96 2.08
C MET A 54 -1.37 -29.25 1.89
N GLY A 55 -2.14 -29.60 2.93
CA GLY A 55 -2.99 -30.80 2.93
C GLY A 55 -2.25 -32.11 3.21
N THR A 56 -0.98 -32.03 3.62
CA THR A 56 -0.23 -33.18 4.17
C THR A 56 -0.21 -33.11 5.71
N GLU A 57 0.24 -34.19 6.34
CA GLU A 57 0.44 -34.26 7.80
C GLU A 57 1.50 -33.29 8.34
N HIS A 58 2.37 -32.77 7.48
CA HIS A 58 3.42 -31.79 7.81
C HIS A 58 2.91 -30.35 7.93
N MET A 59 1.62 -30.11 7.75
CA MET A 59 1.04 -28.78 7.85
C MET A 59 -0.09 -28.71 8.89
N GLY A 60 0.22 -28.11 10.03
CA GLY A 60 -0.75 -27.92 11.12
C GLY A 60 -1.92 -26.96 10.73
N SER A 61 -3.04 -27.09 11.45
CA SER A 61 -4.26 -26.30 11.22
C SER A 61 -4.02 -24.79 11.27
N MET A 62 -3.17 -24.31 12.18
CA MET A 62 -2.84 -22.89 12.34
C MET A 62 -2.24 -22.30 11.04
N TRP A 63 -1.26 -22.98 10.46
CA TRP A 63 -0.59 -22.53 9.24
C TRP A 63 -1.49 -22.62 8.02
N MET A 64 -2.27 -23.70 7.95
CA MET A 64 -3.22 -23.90 6.87
C MET A 64 -4.24 -22.74 6.79
N PHE A 65 -4.82 -22.36 7.95
CA PHE A 65 -5.97 -21.43 7.98
C PHE A 65 -5.61 -19.98 8.22
N SER A 66 -4.43 -19.65 8.73
CA SER A 66 -3.97 -18.24 8.90
C SER A 66 -3.94 -17.47 7.58
N THR A 67 -3.56 -18.15 6.48
CA THR A 67 -3.49 -17.62 5.12
C THR A 67 -4.08 -18.58 4.09
N TYR A 68 -5.25 -19.13 4.37
CA TYR A 68 -5.85 -20.27 3.66
C TYR A 68 -5.87 -20.12 2.15
N LEU A 69 -6.50 -19.07 1.61
CA LEU A 69 -6.59 -18.90 0.16
C LEU A 69 -5.24 -18.62 -0.52
N ALA A 70 -4.30 -18.03 0.21
CA ALA A 70 -2.93 -17.87 -0.31
C ALA A 70 -2.21 -19.22 -0.38
N ASN A 71 -2.40 -20.09 0.62
CA ASN A 71 -1.86 -21.44 0.62
C ASN A 71 -2.48 -22.29 -0.50
N VAL A 72 -3.81 -22.22 -0.69
CA VAL A 72 -4.49 -22.88 -1.82
C VAL A 72 -3.94 -22.39 -3.16
N ALA A 73 -3.84 -21.09 -3.35
CA ALA A 73 -3.29 -20.52 -4.58
C ALA A 73 -1.83 -20.91 -4.77
N GLY A 74 -1.01 -20.83 -3.72
CA GLY A 74 0.39 -21.25 -3.72
C GLY A 74 0.55 -22.72 -4.06
N ASN A 75 -0.24 -23.62 -3.46
CA ASN A 75 -0.23 -25.06 -3.77
C ASN A 75 -0.59 -25.32 -5.25
N TRP A 76 -1.49 -24.52 -5.82
CA TRP A 76 -1.75 -24.57 -7.25
C TRP A 76 -0.54 -24.16 -8.09
N LEU A 77 0.18 -23.14 -7.68
CA LEU A 77 1.39 -22.68 -8.38
C LEU A 77 2.51 -23.72 -8.34
N THR A 78 2.63 -24.51 -7.26
CA THR A 78 3.67 -25.58 -7.17
C THR A 78 3.52 -26.66 -8.23
N LYS A 79 2.35 -26.78 -8.88
CA LYS A 79 2.07 -27.74 -9.95
C LYS A 79 2.46 -27.23 -11.35
N LEU A 80 2.94 -25.99 -11.45
CA LEU A 80 3.35 -25.38 -12.70
C LEU A 80 4.79 -25.73 -13.08
N PRO A 81 5.18 -25.67 -14.35
CA PRO A 81 6.56 -25.97 -14.77
C PRO A 81 7.60 -25.11 -14.06
N ASN A 82 8.71 -25.72 -13.60
CA ASN A 82 9.79 -25.09 -12.83
C ASN A 82 9.38 -24.48 -11.48
N ALA A 83 8.20 -24.79 -10.96
CA ALA A 83 7.76 -24.35 -9.64
C ALA A 83 8.44 -25.12 -8.48
N ASP A 84 9.19 -26.15 -8.80
CA ASP A 84 10.12 -26.87 -7.94
C ASP A 84 11.34 -26.03 -7.54
N THR A 85 11.57 -24.87 -8.20
CA THR A 85 12.66 -23.95 -7.91
C THR A 85 12.14 -22.63 -7.31
N LEU A 86 12.96 -22.02 -6.43
CA LEU A 86 12.68 -20.68 -5.88
C LEU A 86 12.46 -19.64 -7.00
N ARG A 87 13.29 -19.70 -8.05
CA ARG A 87 13.16 -18.78 -9.18
C ARG A 87 11.83 -18.92 -9.91
N GLY A 88 11.34 -20.16 -10.10
CA GLY A 88 10.03 -20.41 -10.71
C GLY A 88 8.89 -19.92 -9.84
N MET A 89 8.94 -20.15 -8.52
CA MET A 89 7.94 -19.64 -7.59
C MET A 89 7.96 -18.11 -7.51
N ASN A 90 9.14 -17.49 -7.50
CA ASN A 90 9.26 -16.03 -7.58
C ASN A 90 8.65 -15.47 -8.88
N LEU A 91 8.79 -16.17 -10.01
CA LEU A 91 8.13 -15.79 -11.26
C LEU A 91 6.61 -15.79 -11.10
N TYR A 92 6.03 -16.88 -10.63
CA TYR A 92 4.58 -17.03 -10.53
C TYR A 92 3.96 -16.07 -9.52
N THR A 93 4.57 -15.89 -8.35
CA THR A 93 4.09 -14.93 -7.35
C THR A 93 4.25 -13.49 -7.83
N GLY A 94 5.34 -13.16 -8.53
CA GLY A 94 5.57 -11.84 -9.12
C GLY A 94 4.55 -11.45 -10.20
N LEU A 95 3.95 -12.43 -10.90
CA LEU A 95 2.88 -12.16 -11.87
C LEU A 95 1.63 -11.53 -11.23
N PHE A 96 1.35 -11.79 -9.95
CA PHE A 96 0.25 -11.11 -9.23
C PHE A 96 0.49 -9.60 -9.16
N VAL A 97 1.74 -9.17 -8.96
CA VAL A 97 2.10 -7.74 -8.97
C VAL A 97 2.00 -7.15 -10.36
N SER A 98 2.33 -7.92 -11.41
CA SER A 98 2.11 -7.50 -12.80
C SER A 98 0.62 -7.29 -13.09
N VAL A 99 -0.25 -8.19 -12.62
CA VAL A 99 -1.71 -8.06 -12.73
C VAL A 99 -2.21 -6.82 -11.99
N LEU A 100 -1.73 -6.57 -10.77
CA LEU A 100 -2.05 -5.37 -10.00
C LEU A 100 -1.73 -4.09 -10.76
N ALA A 101 -0.50 -3.96 -11.23
CA ALA A 101 -0.04 -2.78 -11.95
C ALA A 101 -0.83 -2.55 -13.25
N LEU A 102 -1.11 -3.61 -14.00
CA LEU A 102 -1.90 -3.52 -15.23
C LEU A 102 -3.37 -3.17 -14.94
N ALA A 103 -3.98 -3.77 -13.91
CA ALA A 103 -5.35 -3.45 -13.49
C ALA A 103 -5.47 -1.99 -13.05
N GLY A 104 -4.56 -1.50 -12.21
CA GLY A 104 -4.47 -0.10 -11.80
C GLY A 104 -4.27 0.84 -12.99
N TYR A 105 -3.31 0.54 -13.86
CA TYR A 105 -3.06 1.32 -15.07
C TYR A 105 -4.28 1.43 -15.99
N PHE A 106 -4.96 0.30 -16.27
CA PHE A 106 -6.16 0.32 -17.11
C PHE A 106 -7.34 1.01 -16.44
N PHE A 107 -7.53 0.83 -15.14
CA PHE A 107 -8.54 1.57 -14.40
C PHE A 107 -8.29 3.08 -14.47
N CYS A 108 -7.07 3.53 -14.18
CA CYS A 108 -6.69 4.95 -14.23
C CYS A 108 -6.84 5.54 -15.63
N THR A 109 -6.36 4.85 -16.67
CA THR A 109 -6.34 5.39 -18.04
C THR A 109 -7.68 5.25 -18.76
N ARG A 110 -8.39 4.12 -18.62
CA ARG A 110 -9.63 3.83 -19.37
C ARG A 110 -10.85 4.37 -18.64
N LYS A 111 -10.94 4.22 -17.31
CA LYS A 111 -12.11 4.63 -16.52
C LYS A 111 -11.96 6.07 -16.00
N LEU A 112 -10.86 6.38 -15.34
CA LEU A 112 -10.64 7.71 -14.75
C LEU A 112 -10.13 8.75 -15.77
N LYS A 113 -9.74 8.31 -16.98
CA LYS A 113 -9.21 9.18 -18.04
C LYS A 113 -7.94 9.96 -17.65
N MET A 114 -7.13 9.38 -16.79
CA MET A 114 -5.82 9.94 -16.45
C MET A 114 -4.87 9.92 -17.66
N PRO A 115 -3.96 10.88 -17.79
CA PRO A 115 -2.90 10.84 -18.80
C PRO A 115 -2.06 9.58 -18.64
N LYS A 116 -1.85 8.85 -19.75
CA LYS A 116 -1.16 7.54 -19.77
C LYS A 116 0.21 7.56 -19.10
N GLY A 117 1.01 8.63 -19.34
CA GLY A 117 2.34 8.77 -18.73
C GLY A 117 2.28 8.97 -17.21
N ILE A 118 1.28 9.70 -16.70
CA ILE A 118 1.12 9.91 -15.25
C ILE A 118 0.70 8.60 -14.58
N ALA A 119 -0.26 7.88 -15.17
CA ALA A 119 -0.67 6.57 -14.68
C ALA A 119 0.51 5.58 -14.67
N PHE A 120 1.30 5.54 -15.75
CA PHE A 120 2.50 4.71 -15.86
C PHE A 120 3.53 5.02 -14.75
N VAL A 121 3.89 6.30 -14.54
CA VAL A 121 4.85 6.68 -13.49
C VAL A 121 4.31 6.35 -12.10
N GLY A 122 3.00 6.50 -11.87
CA GLY A 122 2.37 6.13 -10.61
C GLY A 122 2.44 4.63 -10.34
N GLU A 123 2.16 3.80 -11.35
CA GLU A 123 2.26 2.34 -11.22
C GLU A 123 3.72 1.88 -11.06
N MET A 124 4.67 2.51 -11.76
CA MET A 124 6.10 2.23 -11.56
C MET A 124 6.54 2.53 -10.13
N ALA A 125 6.06 3.64 -9.54
CA ALA A 125 6.31 3.96 -8.15
C ALA A 125 5.69 2.91 -7.20
N ALA A 126 4.45 2.47 -7.45
CA ALA A 126 3.78 1.44 -6.67
C ALA A 126 4.52 0.09 -6.74
N ILE A 127 4.90 -0.38 -7.95
CA ILE A 127 5.69 -1.61 -8.11
C ILE A 127 7.03 -1.51 -7.38
N SER A 128 7.70 -0.37 -7.46
CA SER A 128 9.00 -0.17 -6.83
C SER A 128 8.93 -0.30 -5.31
N LEU A 129 7.80 0.07 -4.71
CA LEU A 129 7.56 -0.03 -3.27
C LEU A 129 6.93 -1.35 -2.83
N CYS A 130 6.53 -2.23 -3.74
CA CYS A 130 5.81 -3.47 -3.42
C CYS A 130 6.71 -4.64 -3.01
N TRP A 131 8.02 -4.46 -2.85
CA TRP A 131 9.01 -5.48 -2.45
C TRP A 131 9.00 -6.77 -3.28
N CYS A 132 8.62 -6.70 -4.52
CA CYS A 132 8.60 -7.85 -5.41
C CYS A 132 9.98 -8.06 -6.07
N PRO A 133 10.44 -9.32 -6.20
CA PRO A 133 9.82 -10.55 -5.74
C PRO A 133 10.24 -10.91 -4.32
N THR A 134 9.29 -11.17 -3.46
CA THR A 134 9.41 -11.98 -2.25
C THR A 134 8.22 -12.93 -2.26
N ALA A 135 8.26 -14.00 -1.49
CA ALA A 135 7.17 -14.97 -1.53
C ALA A 135 5.92 -14.57 -0.76
N LEU A 136 5.73 -13.34 -0.45
CA LEU A 136 4.57 -12.88 0.32
C LEU A 136 3.28 -12.91 -0.53
N LEU A 137 2.94 -14.10 -1.07
CA LEU A 137 1.77 -14.30 -1.92
C LEU A 137 0.48 -13.87 -1.21
N TYR A 138 0.37 -14.08 0.09
CA TYR A 138 -0.78 -13.60 0.86
C TYR A 138 -0.93 -12.07 0.79
N ASN A 139 0.16 -11.31 0.72
CA ASN A 139 0.10 -9.87 0.50
C ASN A 139 -0.32 -9.53 -0.94
N TYR A 140 0.30 -10.17 -1.94
CA TYR A 140 0.00 -9.90 -3.35
C TYR A 140 -1.44 -10.26 -3.70
N LEU A 141 -1.92 -11.41 -3.22
CA LEU A 141 -3.30 -11.83 -3.44
C LEU A 141 -4.29 -10.91 -2.71
N THR A 142 -3.97 -10.49 -1.47
CA THR A 142 -4.72 -9.46 -0.75
C THR A 142 -4.86 -8.19 -1.59
N TYR A 143 -3.78 -7.67 -2.13
CA TYR A 143 -3.81 -6.44 -2.92
C TYR A 143 -4.59 -6.61 -4.23
N VAL A 144 -4.51 -7.77 -4.89
CA VAL A 144 -5.30 -8.07 -6.09
C VAL A 144 -6.80 -8.08 -5.78
N LEU A 145 -7.21 -8.76 -4.71
CA LEU A 145 -8.63 -8.83 -4.32
C LEU A 145 -9.12 -7.46 -3.84
N PHE A 146 -8.32 -6.74 -3.06
CA PHE A 146 -8.67 -5.42 -2.55
C PHE A 146 -8.78 -4.39 -3.67
N LEU A 147 -7.81 -4.31 -4.60
CA LEU A 147 -7.88 -3.44 -5.77
C LEU A 147 -9.07 -3.78 -6.67
N SER A 148 -9.31 -5.07 -6.89
CA SER A 148 -10.46 -5.52 -7.69
C SER A 148 -11.79 -5.14 -7.03
N SER A 149 -11.89 -5.30 -5.71
CA SER A 149 -13.04 -4.83 -4.91
C SER A 149 -13.21 -3.31 -5.01
N PHE A 150 -12.12 -2.55 -4.86
CA PHE A 150 -12.12 -1.10 -5.05
C PHE A 150 -12.69 -0.70 -6.42
N ILE A 151 -12.20 -1.33 -7.49
CA ILE A 151 -12.69 -1.05 -8.85
C ILE A 151 -14.17 -1.38 -9.00
N LEU A 152 -14.61 -2.56 -8.51
CA LEU A 152 -16.01 -2.97 -8.56
C LEU A 152 -16.91 -2.05 -7.73
N LEU A 153 -16.48 -1.65 -6.53
CA LEU A 153 -17.21 -0.73 -5.67
C LEU A 153 -17.39 0.63 -6.35
N TYR A 154 -16.31 1.20 -6.90
CA TYR A 154 -16.36 2.44 -7.66
C TYR A 154 -17.31 2.34 -8.87
N LEU A 155 -17.24 1.25 -9.63
CA LEU A 155 -18.12 1.02 -10.77
C LEU A 155 -19.57 0.78 -10.35
N GLY A 156 -19.79 0.08 -9.25
CA GLY A 156 -21.10 -0.21 -8.69
C GLY A 156 -21.84 1.04 -8.30
N LEU A 157 -21.18 1.94 -7.58
CA LEU A 157 -21.73 3.23 -7.14
C LEU A 157 -21.92 4.19 -8.30
N THR A 158 -20.93 4.35 -9.18
CA THR A 158 -21.01 5.33 -10.29
C THR A 158 -21.91 4.90 -11.44
N LYS A 159 -22.21 3.61 -11.61
CA LYS A 159 -23.12 3.06 -12.63
C LYS A 159 -24.45 2.55 -12.05
N GLU A 160 -24.64 2.66 -10.74
CA GLU A 160 -25.81 2.17 -10.00
C GLU A 160 -26.11 0.67 -10.27
N LYS A 161 -25.05 -0.15 -10.37
CA LYS A 161 -25.16 -1.59 -10.69
C LYS A 161 -24.93 -2.45 -9.45
N LYS A 162 -26.00 -3.02 -8.93
CA LYS A 162 -26.02 -3.89 -7.74
C LYS A 162 -25.06 -5.09 -7.83
N GLY A 163 -24.94 -5.71 -9.03
CA GLY A 163 -24.04 -6.83 -9.24
C GLY A 163 -22.56 -6.50 -9.00
N PHE A 164 -22.12 -5.26 -9.31
CA PHE A 164 -20.76 -4.82 -8.99
C PHE A 164 -20.56 -4.62 -7.49
N LEU A 165 -21.59 -4.13 -6.77
CA LEU A 165 -21.53 -3.99 -5.31
C LEU A 165 -21.45 -5.37 -4.64
N ALA A 166 -22.26 -6.32 -5.08
CA ALA A 166 -22.19 -7.71 -4.60
C ALA A 166 -20.82 -8.34 -4.92
N GLY A 167 -20.29 -8.15 -6.14
CA GLY A 167 -18.97 -8.62 -6.53
C GLY A 167 -17.85 -8.01 -5.69
N ALA A 168 -17.93 -6.71 -5.35
CA ALA A 168 -16.99 -6.08 -4.44
C ALA A 168 -17.04 -6.74 -3.05
N GLY A 169 -18.24 -7.00 -2.53
CA GLY A 169 -18.44 -7.72 -1.28
C GLY A 169 -17.83 -9.12 -1.33
N VAL A 170 -18.07 -9.89 -2.40
CA VAL A 170 -17.48 -11.23 -2.59
C VAL A 170 -15.95 -11.19 -2.46
N LEU A 171 -15.31 -10.25 -3.14
CA LEU A 171 -13.85 -10.13 -3.10
C LEU A 171 -13.33 -9.74 -1.71
N LEU A 172 -14.02 -8.82 -1.00
CA LEU A 172 -13.65 -8.46 0.38
C LEU A 172 -13.86 -9.63 1.34
N GLY A 173 -14.96 -10.39 1.20
CA GLY A 173 -15.20 -11.59 2.01
C GLY A 173 -14.18 -12.69 1.77
N ALA A 174 -13.83 -12.95 0.50
CA ALA A 174 -12.77 -13.90 0.15
C ALA A 174 -11.42 -13.44 0.71
N ASN A 175 -11.16 -12.13 0.72
CA ASN A 175 -9.89 -11.58 1.18
C ASN A 175 -9.62 -11.82 2.68
N VAL A 176 -10.66 -11.99 3.50
CA VAL A 176 -10.51 -12.39 4.91
C VAL A 176 -9.86 -13.77 5.04
N LEU A 177 -10.14 -14.69 4.09
CA LEU A 177 -9.54 -16.02 4.09
C LEU A 177 -8.20 -16.08 3.34
N VAL A 178 -7.81 -15.01 2.64
CA VAL A 178 -6.41 -14.85 2.18
C VAL A 178 -5.50 -14.58 3.37
N ARG A 179 -5.95 -13.73 4.29
CA ARG A 179 -5.29 -13.43 5.55
C ARG A 179 -6.32 -12.88 6.53
N PHE A 180 -6.41 -13.45 7.72
CA PHE A 180 -7.41 -13.03 8.72
C PHE A 180 -7.32 -11.53 9.08
N SER A 181 -6.11 -10.97 9.10
CA SER A 181 -5.88 -9.55 9.34
C SER A 181 -6.45 -8.60 8.27
N ASN A 182 -7.02 -9.10 7.18
CA ASN A 182 -7.72 -8.30 6.17
C ASN A 182 -9.18 -7.96 6.56
N LEU A 183 -9.68 -8.48 7.68
CA LEU A 183 -11.03 -8.15 8.19
C LEU A 183 -11.33 -6.64 8.22
N PRO A 184 -10.41 -5.74 8.62
CA PRO A 184 -10.62 -4.29 8.61
C PRO A 184 -10.94 -3.70 7.22
N GLU A 185 -10.60 -4.37 6.12
CA GLU A 185 -10.88 -3.89 4.76
C GLU A 185 -12.39 -3.80 4.46
N MET A 186 -13.23 -4.49 5.23
CA MET A 186 -14.69 -4.27 5.21
C MET A 186 -15.07 -2.81 5.48
N GLY A 187 -14.20 -2.03 6.11
CA GLY A 187 -14.31 -0.59 6.31
C GLY A 187 -14.47 0.21 5.01
N MET A 188 -14.21 -0.39 3.83
CA MET A 188 -14.56 0.20 2.54
C MET A 188 -16.06 0.51 2.40
N ILE A 189 -16.93 -0.08 3.21
CA ILE A 189 -18.36 0.25 3.27
C ILE A 189 -18.61 1.74 3.61
N VAL A 190 -17.68 2.38 4.31
CA VAL A 190 -17.75 3.81 4.61
C VAL A 190 -17.77 4.65 3.33
N ALA A 191 -17.08 4.21 2.26
CA ALA A 191 -17.14 4.89 0.96
C ALA A 191 -18.54 4.83 0.34
N VAL A 192 -19.28 3.74 0.55
CA VAL A 192 -20.67 3.58 0.08
C VAL A 192 -21.55 4.59 0.78
N TRP A 193 -21.48 4.65 2.11
CA TRP A 193 -22.28 5.57 2.90
C TRP A 193 -21.94 7.05 2.60
N ALA A 194 -20.66 7.36 2.50
CA ALA A 194 -20.21 8.72 2.15
C ALA A 194 -20.71 9.15 0.77
N TYR A 195 -20.67 8.25 -0.21
CA TYR A 195 -21.18 8.53 -1.56
C TYR A 195 -22.67 8.79 -1.57
N ASP A 196 -23.45 7.94 -0.89
CA ASP A 196 -24.91 8.13 -0.80
C ASP A 196 -25.29 9.44 -0.09
N VAL A 197 -24.52 9.83 0.95
CA VAL A 197 -24.67 11.14 1.60
C VAL A 197 -24.36 12.29 0.63
N ILE A 198 -23.28 12.19 -0.15
CA ILE A 198 -22.92 13.21 -1.15
C ILE A 198 -24.05 13.38 -2.16
N VAL A 199 -24.56 12.27 -2.71
CA VAL A 199 -25.68 12.29 -3.68
C VAL A 199 -26.92 12.94 -3.07
N TRP A 200 -27.28 12.56 -1.85
CA TRP A 200 -28.43 13.13 -1.15
C TRP A 200 -28.29 14.64 -0.88
N LEU A 201 -27.09 15.10 -0.49
CA LEU A 201 -26.84 16.54 -0.27
C LEU A 201 -26.94 17.34 -1.58
N GLU A 202 -26.53 16.79 -2.71
CA GLU A 202 -26.66 17.42 -4.02
C GLU A 202 -28.13 17.48 -4.46
N GLU A 203 -28.89 16.40 -4.34
CA GLU A 203 -30.35 16.35 -4.64
C GLU A 203 -31.13 17.36 -3.81
N ARG A 204 -30.77 17.60 -2.53
CA ARG A 204 -31.37 18.62 -1.68
C ARG A 204 -31.04 20.05 -2.11
N LYS A 205 -29.86 20.30 -2.65
CA LYS A 205 -29.48 21.64 -3.14
C LYS A 205 -30.26 22.03 -4.39
N ASP A 206 -30.48 21.08 -5.30
CA ASP A 206 -31.18 21.33 -6.56
C ASP A 206 -32.70 21.58 -6.34
N LYS A 207 -33.25 21.01 -5.27
CA LYS A 207 -34.68 21.16 -4.91
C LYS A 207 -35.01 22.42 -4.09
N ARG A 208 -34.04 23.25 -3.68
CA ARG A 208 -34.30 24.48 -2.95
C ARG A 208 -34.94 25.53 -3.89
N PRO A 209 -36.19 25.98 -3.66
CA PRO A 209 -36.83 27.02 -4.47
C PRO A 209 -36.13 28.36 -4.19
N GLY A 210 -35.33 28.84 -5.13
CA GLY A 210 -34.65 30.13 -5.00
C GLY A 210 -33.50 30.39 -5.97
N ARG A 211 -33.16 29.46 -6.85
CA ARG A 211 -32.05 29.64 -7.80
C ARG A 211 -32.42 29.52 -9.28
N THR A 212 -33.73 29.57 -9.62
CA THR A 212 -34.17 29.74 -11.01
C THR A 212 -34.46 31.23 -11.25
N GLY A 213 -33.40 32.02 -11.19
CA GLY A 213 -33.39 33.39 -11.62
C GLY A 213 -32.36 33.57 -12.72
N SER A 214 -32.83 33.79 -13.95
CA SER A 214 -32.05 34.24 -15.10
C SER A 214 -31.45 33.21 -16.03
N ALA A 215 -32.28 32.67 -16.91
CA ALA A 215 -32.02 32.49 -18.34
C ALA A 215 -33.34 32.19 -19.04
N GLY A 216 -34.18 33.21 -19.12
CA GLY A 216 -35.40 33.19 -19.96
C GLY A 216 -35.01 33.28 -21.43
N HIS A 217 -35.31 32.27 -22.19
CA HIS A 217 -35.46 32.42 -23.64
C HIS A 217 -36.88 32.84 -23.89
N CYS A 218 -37.05 34.13 -24.24
CA CYS A 218 -38.22 34.65 -24.93
C CYS A 218 -38.42 33.84 -26.22
N ARG A 219 -39.55 33.16 -26.32
CA ARG A 219 -40.15 32.80 -27.60
C ARG A 219 -41.48 33.48 -27.67
N GLU A 220 -41.54 34.55 -28.49
CA GLU A 220 -42.76 35.18 -28.95
C GLU A 220 -43.73 34.13 -29.48
N ASN A 221 -44.97 34.23 -28.99
CA ASN A 221 -46.13 33.99 -29.83
C ASN A 221 -47.25 34.94 -29.40
N ALA A 222 -47.54 35.88 -30.28
CA ALA A 222 -48.63 36.79 -30.21
C ALA A 222 -49.98 36.07 -30.44
N GLY A 223 -50.97 36.52 -29.73
CA GLY A 223 -52.32 36.37 -30.24
C GLY A 223 -53.42 36.09 -29.23
N ARG A 224 -54.16 37.19 -29.00
CA ARG A 224 -55.57 37.29 -28.69
C ARG A 224 -56.03 37.40 -27.23
N ARG A 225 -56.45 38.66 -27.02
CA ARG A 225 -57.44 39.23 -26.09
C ARG A 225 -58.65 38.32 -25.88
N THR A 226 -59.13 38.30 -24.61
CA THR A 226 -60.47 38.95 -24.28
C THR A 226 -60.65 38.91 -22.75
N GLU A 227 -61.16 40.03 -22.27
CA GLU A 227 -61.71 40.39 -21.00
C GLU A 227 -62.42 39.29 -20.20
N ASN A 228 -62.17 39.22 -18.89
CA ASN A 228 -63.23 39.27 -17.89
C ASN A 228 -62.59 39.62 -16.52
N ALA A 229 -63.03 40.82 -16.06
CA ALA A 229 -62.82 41.27 -14.70
C ALA A 229 -63.96 40.73 -13.83
N GLY A 230 -63.65 40.25 -12.64
CA GLY A 230 -64.61 39.94 -11.63
C GLY A 230 -64.24 38.74 -10.73
N HIS A 231 -64.16 39.04 -9.45
CA HIS A 231 -63.98 38.14 -8.31
C HIS A 231 -62.57 37.67 -7.99
N ARG A 232 -61.91 38.50 -7.26
CA ARG A 232 -60.69 38.18 -6.53
C ARG A 232 -60.81 38.74 -5.12
N THR A 233 -61.25 37.96 -4.18
CA THR A 233 -61.04 38.07 -2.74
C THR A 233 -61.72 36.90 -2.08
N GLU A 234 -61.05 35.81 -1.80
CA GLU A 234 -61.33 34.75 -0.80
C GLU A 234 -60.56 33.43 -1.02
N ASN A 235 -59.33 33.47 -1.45
CA ASN A 235 -58.59 32.22 -1.58
C ASN A 235 -57.07 32.33 -1.24
N GLU A 236 -56.65 33.30 -0.42
CA GLU A 236 -55.27 33.38 0.01
C GLU A 236 -54.95 32.55 1.30
N GLY A 237 -55.96 32.19 2.11
CA GLY A 237 -55.80 31.42 3.33
C GLY A 237 -55.49 29.91 3.13
N HIS A 238 -56.06 29.31 2.08
CA HIS A 238 -55.86 27.87 1.80
C HIS A 238 -54.61 27.54 0.96
N ARG A 239 -53.90 28.54 0.44
CA ARG A 239 -52.71 28.30 -0.39
C ARG A 239 -51.44 28.14 0.43
N THR A 240 -51.35 28.68 1.64
CA THR A 240 -50.21 28.58 2.54
C THR A 240 -50.19 27.25 3.30
N GLU A 241 -51.34 26.66 3.69
CA GLU A 241 -51.38 25.34 4.32
C GLU A 241 -51.01 24.20 3.34
N ASN A 242 -51.46 24.29 2.09
CA ASN A 242 -51.10 23.26 1.09
C ASN A 242 -49.61 23.31 0.64
N VAL A 243 -48.91 24.44 0.78
CA VAL A 243 -47.49 24.55 0.51
C VAL A 243 -46.68 23.95 1.67
N GLY A 244 -47.13 24.09 2.92
CA GLY A 244 -46.49 23.45 4.09
C GLY A 244 -46.57 21.93 4.03
N HIS A 245 -47.74 21.35 3.78
CA HIS A 245 -47.94 19.88 3.66
C HIS A 245 -47.24 19.28 2.43
N ARG A 246 -47.05 20.03 1.36
CA ARG A 246 -46.34 19.58 0.16
C ARG A 246 -44.83 19.54 0.36
N THR A 247 -44.27 20.49 1.11
CA THR A 247 -42.87 20.53 1.47
C THR A 247 -42.50 19.50 2.52
N GLU A 248 -43.37 19.18 3.49
CA GLU A 248 -43.19 18.10 4.44
C GLU A 248 -43.24 16.73 3.75
N ASN A 249 -44.21 16.46 2.90
CA ASN A 249 -44.32 15.21 2.14
C ASN A 249 -43.18 15.02 1.14
N GLU A 250 -42.66 16.08 0.52
CA GLU A 250 -41.48 15.99 -0.35
C GLU A 250 -40.18 15.78 0.47
N GLY A 251 -40.08 16.31 1.69
CA GLY A 251 -39.02 16.04 2.64
C GLY A 251 -39.00 14.58 3.07
N TYR A 252 -40.14 14.02 3.48
CA TYR A 252 -40.29 12.61 3.84
C TYR A 252 -39.98 11.65 2.69
N ARG A 253 -40.40 11.97 1.47
CA ARG A 253 -40.07 11.14 0.27
C ARG A 253 -38.59 11.16 -0.07
N THR A 254 -37.88 12.28 0.12
CA THR A 254 -36.46 12.39 -0.11
C THR A 254 -35.63 11.65 0.96
N GLU A 255 -36.06 11.68 2.21
CA GLU A 255 -35.38 10.92 3.30
C GLU A 255 -35.60 9.42 3.16
N ARG A 256 -36.81 8.98 2.84
CA ARG A 256 -37.11 7.57 2.60
C ARG A 256 -36.30 7.03 1.41
N GLY A 257 -36.16 7.81 0.34
CA GLY A 257 -35.35 7.45 -0.84
C GLY A 257 -33.86 7.35 -0.52
N PHE A 258 -33.34 8.21 0.35
CA PHE A 258 -31.97 8.16 0.86
C PHE A 258 -31.71 6.86 1.61
N TRP A 259 -32.53 6.54 2.64
CA TRP A 259 -32.34 5.32 3.42
C TRP A 259 -32.52 4.05 2.58
N GLN A 260 -33.43 4.02 1.62
CA GLN A 260 -33.59 2.90 0.70
C GLN A 260 -32.33 2.68 -0.15
N ARG A 261 -31.65 3.76 -0.57
CA ARG A 261 -30.39 3.69 -1.33
C ARG A 261 -29.26 3.16 -0.45
N VAL A 262 -29.04 3.78 0.70
CA VAL A 262 -27.99 3.36 1.67
C VAL A 262 -28.16 1.89 2.06
N LEU A 263 -29.36 1.51 2.48
CA LEU A 263 -29.65 0.13 2.86
C LEU A 263 -29.52 -0.83 1.68
N GLY A 264 -29.98 -0.42 0.48
CA GLY A 264 -29.86 -1.23 -0.72
C GLY A 264 -28.41 -1.47 -1.14
N HIS A 265 -27.57 -0.44 -1.17
CA HIS A 265 -26.15 -0.58 -1.51
C HIS A 265 -25.40 -1.40 -0.45
N THR A 266 -25.65 -1.13 0.84
CA THR A 266 -25.08 -1.88 1.95
C THR A 266 -25.47 -3.35 1.90
N LEU A 267 -26.75 -3.65 1.66
CA LEU A 267 -27.26 -5.02 1.58
C LEU A 267 -26.57 -5.82 0.46
N TRP A 268 -26.41 -5.25 -0.74
CA TRP A 268 -25.73 -5.97 -1.83
C TRP A 268 -24.25 -6.21 -1.53
N CYS A 269 -23.54 -5.25 -0.96
CA CYS A 269 -22.16 -5.46 -0.49
C CYS A 269 -22.11 -6.55 0.59
N PHE A 270 -23.00 -6.50 1.57
CA PHE A 270 -23.06 -7.47 2.68
C PHE A 270 -23.42 -8.86 2.20
N LEU A 271 -24.41 -9.01 1.29
CA LEU A 271 -24.78 -10.32 0.74
C LEU A 271 -23.62 -10.95 -0.05
N GLY A 272 -22.86 -10.14 -0.79
CA GLY A 272 -21.63 -10.61 -1.44
C GLY A 272 -20.59 -11.08 -0.44
N TYR A 273 -20.31 -10.25 0.57
CA TYR A 273 -19.32 -10.52 1.62
C TYR A 273 -19.68 -11.77 2.45
N ALA A 274 -20.87 -11.80 3.01
CA ALA A 274 -21.34 -12.93 3.82
C ALA A 274 -21.49 -14.20 2.97
N GLY A 275 -21.95 -14.07 1.73
CA GLY A 275 -22.07 -15.18 0.80
C GLY A 275 -20.71 -15.81 0.47
N ALA A 276 -19.67 -15.02 0.24
CA ALA A 276 -18.32 -15.53 0.01
C ALA A 276 -17.78 -16.25 1.26
N LEU A 277 -17.91 -15.66 2.43
CA LEU A 277 -17.50 -16.31 3.68
C LEU A 277 -18.26 -17.60 3.91
N ALA A 278 -19.60 -17.60 3.74
CA ALA A 278 -20.41 -18.80 3.93
C ALA A 278 -20.01 -19.95 2.97
N VAL A 279 -19.77 -19.63 1.71
CA VAL A 279 -19.34 -20.64 0.72
C VAL A 279 -17.97 -21.21 1.05
N LEU A 280 -17.01 -20.34 1.37
CA LEU A 280 -15.63 -20.76 1.63
C LEU A 280 -15.51 -21.49 2.97
N LEU A 281 -16.18 -21.02 4.02
CA LEU A 281 -16.21 -21.73 5.32
C LEU A 281 -16.94 -23.06 5.22
N ASN A 282 -18.02 -23.14 4.42
CA ASN A 282 -18.68 -24.42 4.16
C ASN A 282 -17.77 -25.39 3.39
N TYR A 283 -16.97 -24.89 2.44
CA TYR A 283 -15.98 -25.71 1.75
C TYR A 283 -14.91 -26.23 2.73
N ILE A 284 -14.40 -25.37 3.62
CA ILE A 284 -13.47 -25.77 4.68
C ILE A 284 -14.12 -26.82 5.61
N HIS A 285 -15.38 -26.62 5.99
CA HIS A 285 -16.13 -27.59 6.80
C HIS A 285 -16.22 -28.97 6.16
N ILE A 286 -16.50 -29.03 4.86
CA ILE A 286 -16.60 -30.30 4.13
C ILE A 286 -15.24 -30.98 3.99
N CYS A 287 -14.16 -30.22 3.74
CA CYS A 287 -12.83 -30.78 3.46
C CYS A 287 -12.03 -31.12 4.72
N TYR A 288 -12.15 -30.31 5.78
CA TYR A 288 -11.26 -30.38 6.95
C TYR A 288 -12.00 -30.40 8.28
N GLY A 289 -13.31 -30.12 8.29
CA GLY A 289 -14.06 -29.84 9.51
C GLY A 289 -13.96 -28.39 9.95
N ILE A 290 -15.09 -27.83 10.44
CA ILE A 290 -15.12 -26.44 10.91
C ILE A 290 -14.31 -26.23 12.20
N ASP A 291 -14.23 -27.29 13.02
CA ASP A 291 -13.50 -27.26 14.28
C ASP A 291 -11.99 -27.07 14.04
N ALA A 292 -11.42 -27.73 13.02
CA ALA A 292 -10.03 -27.54 12.61
C ALA A 292 -9.72 -26.08 12.20
N TYR A 293 -10.67 -25.39 11.55
CA TYR A 293 -10.53 -23.98 11.23
C TYR A 293 -10.49 -23.10 12.50
N PHE A 294 -11.44 -23.30 13.41
CA PHE A 294 -11.48 -22.51 14.64
C PHE A 294 -10.29 -22.83 15.55
N GLU A 295 -9.87 -24.08 15.64
CA GLU A 295 -8.65 -24.46 16.34
C GLU A 295 -7.42 -23.75 15.77
N GLY A 296 -7.22 -23.78 14.44
CA GLY A 296 -6.11 -23.10 13.77
C GLY A 296 -6.10 -21.59 14.03
N ILE A 297 -7.25 -20.92 13.98
CA ILE A 297 -7.37 -19.50 14.31
C ILE A 297 -7.11 -19.22 15.79
N THR A 298 -7.60 -20.07 16.70
CA THR A 298 -7.37 -19.93 18.14
C THR A 298 -5.88 -20.11 18.47
N ARG A 299 -5.21 -21.11 17.89
CA ARG A 299 -3.76 -21.30 18.02
C ARG A 299 -2.98 -20.11 17.47
N LEU A 300 -3.39 -19.51 16.34
CA LEU A 300 -2.77 -18.29 15.81
C LEU A 300 -2.82 -17.13 16.83
N PHE A 301 -3.95 -16.92 17.48
CA PHE A 301 -4.06 -15.89 18.53
C PHE A 301 -3.21 -16.23 19.74
N ALA A 302 -3.19 -17.48 20.18
CA ALA A 302 -2.35 -17.92 21.30
C ALA A 302 -0.86 -17.69 21.00
N MET A 303 -0.41 -17.99 19.77
CA MET A 303 0.97 -17.76 19.32
C MET A 303 1.36 -16.28 19.36
N THR A 304 0.43 -15.38 19.05
CA THR A 304 0.71 -13.94 18.99
C THR A 304 0.45 -13.20 20.29
N ASP A 305 -0.20 -13.82 21.29
CA ASP A 305 -0.59 -13.15 22.55
C ASP A 305 0.62 -12.79 23.42
N THR A 306 1.69 -13.56 23.36
CA THR A 306 2.94 -13.30 24.09
C THR A 306 3.80 -12.20 23.49
N ALA A 307 3.63 -11.91 22.20
CA ALA A 307 4.41 -10.90 21.49
C ALA A 307 3.84 -9.48 21.69
N VAL A 308 4.66 -8.57 22.22
CA VAL A 308 4.24 -7.21 22.56
C VAL A 308 3.81 -6.41 21.34
N ASP A 309 4.43 -6.61 20.21
CA ASP A 309 4.21 -5.90 18.94
C ASP A 309 2.96 -6.37 18.18
N TYR A 310 2.43 -7.55 18.50
CA TYR A 310 1.16 -8.06 17.93
C TYR A 310 -0.09 -7.61 18.73
N LYS A 311 0.08 -6.90 19.86
CA LYS A 311 -1.08 -6.34 20.56
C LYS A 311 -1.77 -5.28 19.71
N PRO A 312 -3.11 -5.28 19.57
CA PRO A 312 -3.84 -4.35 18.70
C PRO A 312 -3.51 -2.88 18.93
N ALA A 313 -3.31 -2.50 20.20
CA ALA A 313 -2.90 -1.14 20.54
C ALA A 313 -1.48 -0.79 20.05
N ALA A 314 -0.52 -1.73 20.16
CA ALA A 314 0.85 -1.54 19.70
C ALA A 314 0.90 -1.42 18.17
N MET A 315 0.18 -2.28 17.45
CA MET A 315 0.06 -2.20 15.99
C MET A 315 -0.51 -0.86 15.53
N LEU A 316 -1.60 -0.39 16.16
CA LEU A 316 -2.19 0.91 15.85
C LEU A 316 -1.24 2.07 16.17
N MET A 317 -0.58 2.03 17.33
CA MET A 317 0.39 3.04 17.73
C MET A 317 1.63 3.05 16.83
N GLY A 318 2.03 1.90 16.30
CA GLY A 318 3.08 1.80 15.28
C GLY A 318 2.73 2.55 14.00
N ILE A 319 1.48 2.43 13.53
CA ILE A 319 1.00 3.19 12.36
C ILE A 319 0.94 4.70 12.68
N VAL A 320 0.29 5.08 13.78
CA VAL A 320 0.13 6.48 14.17
C VAL A 320 1.49 7.15 14.41
N GLY A 321 2.41 6.46 15.08
CA GLY A 321 3.76 6.97 15.36
C GLY A 321 4.52 7.34 14.10
N ARG A 322 4.42 6.54 13.04
CA ARG A 322 5.04 6.85 11.74
C ARG A 322 4.47 8.11 11.10
N TYR A 323 3.15 8.31 11.15
CA TYR A 323 2.54 9.55 10.64
C TYR A 323 2.92 10.77 11.51
N VAL A 324 2.96 10.63 12.84
CA VAL A 324 3.36 11.71 13.77
C VAL A 324 4.82 12.10 13.53
N GLU A 325 5.73 11.15 13.33
CA GLU A 325 7.11 11.43 12.95
C GLU A 325 7.19 12.32 11.70
N GLN A 326 6.34 12.06 10.70
CA GLN A 326 6.33 12.85 9.47
C GLN A 326 5.77 14.28 9.66
N LEU A 327 4.93 14.53 10.67
CA LEU A 327 4.45 15.89 10.95
C LEU A 327 5.60 16.86 11.25
N TYR A 328 6.65 16.40 11.92
CA TYR A 328 7.85 17.19 12.17
C TYR A 328 8.50 17.68 10.85
N TRP A 329 8.60 16.82 9.85
CA TRP A 329 9.12 17.16 8.53
C TRP A 329 8.15 18.01 7.71
N ALA A 330 6.85 17.70 7.78
CA ALA A 330 5.81 18.47 7.12
C ALA A 330 5.76 19.91 7.62
N VAL A 331 5.87 20.14 8.94
CA VAL A 331 5.93 21.48 9.53
C VAL A 331 7.15 22.26 9.03
N ARG A 332 8.31 21.65 8.95
CA ARG A 332 9.52 22.30 8.44
C ARG A 332 9.43 22.69 6.98
N MET A 333 8.91 21.78 6.14
CA MET A 333 8.62 22.09 4.73
C MET A 333 7.56 23.18 4.61
N GLY A 334 6.55 23.18 5.50
CA GLY A 334 5.54 24.22 5.62
C GLY A 334 6.13 25.59 5.98
N VAL A 335 7.10 25.66 6.88
CA VAL A 335 7.83 26.92 7.22
C VAL A 335 8.60 27.44 6.01
N ILE A 336 9.29 26.57 5.27
CA ILE A 336 9.98 26.95 4.03
C ILE A 336 8.95 27.51 3.02
N LEU A 337 7.80 26.82 2.85
CA LEU A 337 6.73 27.28 1.97
C LEU A 337 6.18 28.65 2.39
N LEU A 338 5.92 28.87 3.68
CA LEU A 338 5.47 30.16 4.20
C LEU A 338 6.49 31.27 3.93
N GLY A 339 7.79 30.99 4.11
CA GLY A 339 8.87 31.90 3.74
C GLY A 339 8.83 32.28 2.25
N GLY A 340 8.60 31.30 1.38
CA GLY A 340 8.42 31.54 -0.04
C GLY A 340 7.18 32.38 -0.37
N MET A 341 6.05 32.06 0.24
CA MET A 341 4.82 32.83 0.06
C MET A 341 5.01 34.30 0.49
N THR A 342 5.71 34.52 1.61
CA THR A 342 6.06 35.87 2.10
C THR A 342 7.01 36.58 1.12
N LEU A 343 8.05 35.91 0.64
CA LEU A 343 8.98 36.44 -0.35
C LEU A 343 8.25 36.92 -1.63
N PHE A 344 7.35 36.10 -2.15
CA PHE A 344 6.57 36.45 -3.35
C PHE A 344 5.55 37.57 -3.08
N ALA A 345 4.94 37.61 -1.89
CA ALA A 345 4.04 38.69 -1.52
C ALA A 345 4.78 40.03 -1.43
N VAL A 346 5.97 40.05 -0.83
CA VAL A 346 6.82 41.24 -0.70
C VAL A 346 7.33 41.67 -2.07
N SER A 347 7.82 40.73 -2.89
CA SER A 347 8.29 41.04 -4.24
C SER A 347 7.18 41.60 -5.13
N GLY A 348 5.97 41.03 -5.09
CA GLY A 348 4.81 41.53 -5.82
C GLY A 348 4.36 42.93 -5.38
N TRP A 349 4.43 43.22 -4.07
CA TRP A 349 4.16 44.54 -3.54
C TRP A 349 5.23 45.58 -4.00
N LEU A 350 6.50 45.21 -4.02
CA LEU A 350 7.58 46.04 -4.53
C LEU A 350 7.42 46.33 -6.03
N GLU A 351 7.09 45.31 -6.82
CA GLU A 351 6.78 45.46 -8.26
C GLU A 351 5.64 46.45 -8.49
N GLU A 352 4.57 46.36 -7.71
CA GLU A 352 3.40 47.28 -7.84
C GLU A 352 3.81 48.72 -7.46
N ARG A 353 4.64 48.89 -6.44
CA ARG A 353 5.17 50.21 -6.08
C ARG A 353 6.04 50.83 -7.18
N LEU A 354 6.92 50.04 -7.77
CA LEU A 354 7.78 50.49 -8.88
C LEU A 354 6.91 50.93 -10.08
N ARG A 355 5.90 50.18 -10.44
CA ARG A 355 4.95 50.51 -11.53
C ARG A 355 4.10 51.76 -11.21
N LYS A 356 3.63 51.93 -9.96
CA LYS A 356 2.89 53.14 -9.53
C LYS A 356 3.73 54.41 -9.57
N LYS A 357 5.00 54.32 -9.18
CA LYS A 357 5.96 55.43 -9.22
C LYS A 357 6.18 55.88 -10.67
N GLU A 358 6.26 54.98 -11.62
CA GLU A 358 6.34 55.28 -13.04
C GLU A 358 5.10 55.95 -13.60
N ASN A 359 3.90 55.45 -13.22
CA ASN A 359 2.63 56.04 -13.69
C ASN A 359 2.35 57.42 -13.06
N GLY A 360 2.76 57.66 -11.82
CA GLY A 360 2.69 58.98 -11.17
C GLY A 360 3.64 59.98 -11.77
N SER A 361 4.84 59.55 -12.20
CA SER A 361 5.77 60.38 -12.96
C SER A 361 5.28 60.77 -14.37
N LYS A 362 4.49 59.90 -15.01
CA LYS A 362 3.86 60.16 -16.30
C LYS A 362 2.79 61.27 -16.24
N ALA A 363 2.11 61.44 -15.08
CA ALA A 363 1.11 62.47 -14.91
C ALA A 363 1.69 63.88 -14.69
N VAL A 364 2.97 63.98 -14.25
CA VAL A 364 3.60 65.27 -13.95
C VAL A 364 4.51 65.78 -15.08
N THR A 365 4.97 64.92 -16.01
CA THR A 365 5.93 65.25 -17.09
C THR A 365 5.36 64.88 -18.46
N ALA A 366 4.28 65.55 -18.88
CA ALA A 366 3.79 65.48 -20.26
C ALA A 366 4.68 66.27 -21.22
N GLY A 367 6.00 66.08 -21.20
CA GLY A 367 6.86 66.89 -22.09
C GLY A 367 8.31 66.53 -22.27
N THR A 368 8.86 65.48 -21.66
CA THR A 368 10.31 65.20 -21.85
C THR A 368 10.63 63.69 -21.90
N THR A 369 11.26 63.34 -23.03
CA THR A 369 12.10 62.20 -23.40
C THR A 369 11.84 60.82 -22.84
N ASP A 370 11.70 59.86 -23.76
CA ASP A 370 11.46 58.39 -23.59
C ASP A 370 12.57 57.59 -22.84
N ALA A 371 13.66 58.20 -22.43
CA ALA A 371 14.81 57.50 -21.82
C ALA A 371 14.56 56.98 -20.39
N GLY A 372 13.56 57.51 -19.64
CA GLY A 372 13.22 57.08 -18.27
C GLY A 372 12.19 55.95 -18.18
N LYS A 373 11.42 55.76 -19.27
CA LYS A 373 10.28 54.82 -19.27
C LYS A 373 10.68 53.32 -19.23
N GLY A 374 11.86 52.98 -19.71
CA GLY A 374 12.33 51.60 -19.77
C GLY A 374 13.02 51.08 -18.50
N SER A 375 13.40 51.97 -17.54
CA SER A 375 14.25 51.57 -16.39
C SER A 375 13.47 50.90 -15.26
N CYS A 376 12.30 51.44 -14.87
CA CYS A 376 11.49 50.87 -13.78
C CYS A 376 10.76 49.60 -14.23
N GLU A 377 10.30 49.52 -15.46
CA GLU A 377 9.69 48.28 -16.01
C GLU A 377 10.69 47.15 -16.13
N LYS A 378 11.94 47.44 -16.56
CA LYS A 378 13.06 46.51 -16.53
C LYS A 378 13.40 46.07 -15.12
N ALA A 379 13.44 46.97 -14.13
CA ALA A 379 13.71 46.67 -12.73
C ALA A 379 12.61 45.75 -12.13
N ALA A 380 11.35 46.00 -12.41
CA ALA A 380 10.24 45.15 -11.99
C ALA A 380 10.33 43.75 -12.66
N GLY A 381 10.69 43.68 -13.94
CA GLY A 381 10.93 42.42 -14.65
C GLY A 381 12.10 41.62 -14.06
N PHE A 382 13.23 42.29 -13.76
CA PHE A 382 14.38 41.66 -13.10
C PHE A 382 14.02 41.14 -11.70
N LEU A 383 13.27 41.90 -10.90
CA LEU A 383 12.82 41.46 -9.58
C LEU A 383 11.94 40.22 -9.68
N HIS A 384 11.01 40.17 -10.61
CA HIS A 384 10.13 39.02 -10.84
C HIS A 384 10.91 37.75 -11.24
N ILE A 385 11.79 37.87 -12.21
CA ILE A 385 12.61 36.74 -12.68
C ILE A 385 13.59 36.29 -11.56
N GLY A 386 14.25 37.24 -10.89
CA GLY A 386 15.17 36.96 -9.79
C GLY A 386 14.51 36.23 -8.64
N THR A 387 13.31 36.65 -8.23
CA THR A 387 12.54 35.99 -7.18
C THR A 387 12.17 34.54 -7.56
N ARG A 388 11.79 34.30 -8.81
CA ARG A 388 11.50 32.94 -9.28
C ARG A 388 12.73 32.05 -9.35
N LEU A 389 13.85 32.56 -9.85
CA LEU A 389 15.12 31.82 -9.89
C LEU A 389 15.62 31.50 -8.47
N LEU A 390 15.59 32.47 -7.57
CA LEU A 390 15.94 32.28 -6.15
C LEU A 390 15.08 31.19 -5.54
N TRP A 391 13.75 31.23 -5.74
CA TRP A 391 12.84 30.22 -5.19
C TRP A 391 13.05 28.82 -5.79
N THR A 392 13.35 28.75 -7.07
CA THR A 392 13.70 27.47 -7.71
C THR A 392 14.97 26.89 -7.08
N ALA A 393 16.00 27.74 -6.84
CA ALA A 393 17.20 27.33 -6.14
C ALA A 393 16.94 26.90 -4.68
N VAL A 394 16.09 27.62 -3.95
CA VAL A 394 15.67 27.25 -2.58
C VAL A 394 14.92 25.89 -2.59
N SER A 395 14.02 25.67 -3.55
CA SER A 395 13.30 24.40 -3.69
C SER A 395 14.23 23.23 -3.99
N ALA A 396 15.25 23.43 -4.83
CA ALA A 396 16.29 22.44 -5.10
C ALA A 396 17.20 22.22 -3.87
N ALA A 397 17.62 23.30 -3.19
CA ALA A 397 18.40 23.22 -1.98
C ALA A 397 17.67 22.51 -0.82
N MET A 398 16.33 22.54 -0.80
CA MET A 398 15.53 21.79 0.15
C MET A 398 15.79 20.27 0.01
N ILE A 399 15.96 19.74 -1.20
CA ILE A 399 16.29 18.31 -1.41
C ILE A 399 17.63 17.99 -0.73
N VAL A 400 18.66 18.82 -0.96
CA VAL A 400 19.97 18.65 -0.36
C VAL A 400 19.89 18.76 1.18
N TRP A 401 19.11 19.71 1.67
CA TRP A 401 18.89 19.87 3.11
C TRP A 401 18.19 18.67 3.73
N LEU A 402 17.17 18.10 3.07
CA LEU A 402 16.49 16.87 3.51
C LEU A 402 17.48 15.70 3.60
N TYR A 403 18.35 15.55 2.59
CA TYR A 403 19.39 14.53 2.61
C TYR A 403 20.38 14.71 3.76
N VAL A 404 20.96 15.90 3.91
CA VAL A 404 21.93 16.20 4.98
C VAL A 404 21.34 16.00 6.38
N ARG A 405 20.03 16.21 6.53
CA ARG A 405 19.31 15.98 7.79
C ARG A 405 18.85 14.53 8.00
N GLY A 406 19.22 13.62 7.12
CA GLY A 406 18.89 12.20 7.25
C GLY A 406 17.41 11.86 6.98
N TYR A 407 16.70 12.74 6.24
CA TYR A 407 15.32 12.44 5.83
C TYR A 407 15.26 11.32 4.79
N CYS A 408 16.21 11.26 3.91
CA CYS A 408 16.38 10.23 2.89
C CYS A 408 17.84 9.78 2.81
N SER A 409 18.06 8.63 2.20
CA SER A 409 19.37 7.99 2.03
C SER A 409 19.55 7.62 0.56
N PHE A 410 20.79 7.41 0.13
CA PHE A 410 21.12 6.82 -1.18
C PHE A 410 21.52 5.34 -1.06
N LEU A 411 21.29 4.72 0.09
CA LEU A 411 21.49 3.30 0.32
C LEU A 411 20.23 2.54 -0.13
N PHE A 412 19.99 2.48 -1.42
CA PHE A 412 18.76 1.95 -2.01
C PHE A 412 18.51 0.45 -1.79
N TYR A 413 19.40 -0.22 -1.14
CA TYR A 413 19.27 -1.61 -0.71
C TYR A 413 18.69 -1.77 0.72
N SER A 414 18.38 -0.67 1.41
CA SER A 414 17.72 -0.66 2.72
C SER A 414 16.33 0.00 2.63
N TYR A 415 15.56 -0.02 3.72
CA TYR A 415 14.25 0.67 3.78
C TYR A 415 14.36 2.18 4.03
N ASP A 416 15.49 2.67 4.52
CA ASP A 416 15.69 4.09 4.88
C ASP A 416 15.33 5.08 3.76
N PRO A 417 15.70 4.83 2.48
CA PRO A 417 15.38 5.75 1.40
C PRO A 417 13.87 5.89 1.14
N VAL A 418 13.04 4.93 1.53
CA VAL A 418 11.62 4.92 1.15
C VAL A 418 10.64 5.10 2.31
N VAL A 419 10.99 4.72 3.54
CA VAL A 419 10.04 4.76 4.68
C VAL A 419 9.53 6.17 4.94
N ARG A 420 10.41 7.17 5.11
CA ARG A 420 10.02 8.56 5.37
C ARG A 420 9.38 9.21 4.13
N PRO A 421 10.00 9.20 2.94
CA PRO A 421 9.38 9.74 1.74
C PRO A 421 8.06 9.07 1.38
N GLY A 422 7.95 7.76 1.51
CA GLY A 422 6.73 6.99 1.23
C GLY A 422 5.59 7.35 2.20
N THR A 423 5.88 7.42 3.51
CA THR A 423 4.88 7.84 4.50
C THR A 423 4.40 9.28 4.24
N MET A 424 5.31 10.21 3.94
CA MET A 424 4.95 11.58 3.60
C MET A 424 4.18 11.66 2.28
N PHE A 425 4.50 10.80 1.31
CA PHE A 425 3.76 10.69 0.05
C PHE A 425 2.32 10.23 0.29
N MET A 426 2.10 9.26 1.18
CA MET A 426 0.75 8.84 1.60
C MET A 426 0.01 9.97 2.34
N MET A 427 0.68 10.73 3.20
CA MET A 427 0.09 11.92 3.84
C MET A 427 -0.32 12.98 2.81
N LEU A 428 0.51 13.21 1.80
CA LEU A 428 0.18 14.10 0.68
C LEU A 428 -1.04 13.59 -0.09
N ALA A 429 -1.11 12.29 -0.36
CA ALA A 429 -2.27 11.66 -1.01
C ALA A 429 -3.55 11.89 -0.20
N MET A 430 -3.52 11.63 1.10
CA MET A 430 -4.66 11.85 1.99
C MET A 430 -5.04 13.33 2.08
N LEU A 431 -4.08 14.25 2.18
CA LEU A 431 -4.32 15.70 2.21
C LEU A 431 -5.02 16.16 0.91
N ILE A 432 -4.49 15.75 -0.24
CA ILE A 432 -5.10 16.06 -1.55
C ILE A 432 -6.53 15.49 -1.60
N ALA A 433 -6.72 14.25 -1.17
CA ALA A 433 -8.01 13.60 -1.17
C ALA A 433 -9.04 14.33 -0.27
N VAL A 434 -8.65 14.72 0.94
CA VAL A 434 -9.49 15.51 1.85
C VAL A 434 -9.86 16.86 1.21
N ILE A 435 -8.90 17.56 0.63
CA ILE A 435 -9.18 18.82 -0.08
C ILE A 435 -10.20 18.60 -1.20
N ARG A 436 -10.07 17.51 -1.99
CA ARG A 436 -11.01 17.16 -3.07
C ARG A 436 -12.40 16.81 -2.58
N ILE A 437 -12.52 16.06 -1.49
CA ILE A 437 -13.82 15.71 -0.88
C ILE A 437 -14.59 16.96 -0.49
N PHE A 438 -13.93 17.95 0.13
CA PHE A 438 -14.58 19.16 0.61
C PHE A 438 -14.64 20.28 -0.43
N HIS A 439 -13.97 20.16 -1.57
CA HIS A 439 -14.04 21.17 -2.62
C HIS A 439 -15.43 21.19 -3.28
N LYS A 440 -16.06 22.37 -3.31
CA LYS A 440 -17.46 22.53 -3.76
C LYS A 440 -17.67 22.13 -5.23
N ASP A 441 -16.70 22.41 -6.08
CA ASP A 441 -16.80 22.19 -7.52
C ASP A 441 -16.26 20.81 -7.96
N SER A 442 -15.84 19.96 -7.03
CA SER A 442 -15.41 18.58 -7.34
C SER A 442 -16.64 17.72 -7.67
N PRO A 443 -16.64 17.01 -8.81
CA PRO A 443 -17.68 16.04 -9.13
C PRO A 443 -17.79 14.94 -8.07
N ARG A 444 -19.00 14.41 -7.86
CA ARG A 444 -19.25 13.33 -6.89
C ARG A 444 -18.37 12.10 -7.08
N GLU A 445 -18.05 11.77 -8.33
CA GLU A 445 -17.18 10.65 -8.68
C GLU A 445 -15.71 10.89 -8.24
N GLU A 446 -15.22 12.13 -8.34
CA GLU A 446 -13.88 12.50 -7.83
C GLU A 446 -13.85 12.50 -6.29
N LYS A 447 -14.93 12.93 -5.63
CA LYS A 447 -15.06 12.84 -4.16
C LYS A 447 -15.08 11.41 -3.68
N LEU A 448 -15.83 10.53 -4.37
CA LEU A 448 -15.84 9.09 -4.10
C LEU A 448 -14.43 8.50 -4.23
N LEU A 449 -13.77 8.72 -5.38
CA LEU A 449 -12.41 8.25 -5.62
C LEU A 449 -11.45 8.70 -4.52
N SER A 450 -11.53 9.98 -4.13
CA SER A 450 -10.70 10.56 -3.08
C SER A 450 -10.95 9.89 -1.72
N GLY A 451 -12.21 9.67 -1.35
CA GLY A 451 -12.57 8.96 -0.12
C GLY A 451 -12.05 7.52 -0.11
N MET A 452 -12.19 6.83 -1.23
CA MET A 452 -11.71 5.46 -1.38
C MET A 452 -10.18 5.37 -1.31
N VAL A 453 -9.43 6.33 -1.87
CA VAL A 453 -7.97 6.39 -1.75
C VAL A 453 -7.53 6.56 -0.29
N VAL A 454 -8.21 7.42 0.48
CA VAL A 454 -7.94 7.55 1.92
C VAL A 454 -8.17 6.23 2.64
N LEU A 455 -9.29 5.56 2.36
CA LEU A 455 -9.63 4.28 3.00
C LEU A 455 -8.61 3.19 2.64
N VAL A 456 -8.16 3.08 1.39
CA VAL A 456 -7.10 2.11 1.01
C VAL A 456 -5.83 2.35 1.83
N ILE A 457 -5.36 3.59 1.92
CA ILE A 457 -4.14 3.92 2.67
C ILE A 457 -4.30 3.58 4.16
N LEU A 458 -5.46 3.87 4.75
CA LEU A 458 -5.69 3.64 6.18
C LEU A 458 -5.93 2.17 6.51
N LEU A 459 -6.74 1.46 5.71
CA LEU A 459 -7.19 0.11 6.02
C LEU A 459 -6.12 -0.96 5.77
N THR A 460 -5.29 -0.80 4.73
CA THR A 460 -4.31 -1.84 4.34
C THR A 460 -3.29 -2.16 5.44
N SER A 461 -2.95 -1.21 6.32
CA SER A 461 -1.98 -1.42 7.40
C SER A 461 -2.60 -1.92 8.71
N ILE A 462 -3.93 -1.87 8.86
CA ILE A 462 -4.59 -2.31 10.09
C ILE A 462 -4.47 -3.84 10.20
N GLY A 463 -4.05 -4.33 11.37
CA GLY A 463 -3.85 -5.76 11.61
C GLY A 463 -2.46 -6.27 11.23
N SER A 464 -1.48 -5.36 11.01
CA SER A 464 -0.09 -5.70 10.80
C SER A 464 0.81 -4.98 11.81
N ASN A 465 1.81 -5.68 12.33
CA ASN A 465 2.86 -5.12 13.19
C ASN A 465 3.92 -4.31 12.39
N ASN A 466 3.87 -4.34 11.06
CA ASN A 466 4.82 -3.63 10.18
C ASN A 466 4.49 -2.13 9.98
N GLY A 467 3.66 -1.53 10.85
CA GLY A 467 3.31 -0.11 10.79
C GLY A 467 2.66 0.28 9.46
N VAL A 468 3.23 1.26 8.77
CA VAL A 468 2.68 1.79 7.49
C VAL A 468 3.16 1.03 6.25
N MET A 469 4.03 0.04 6.40
CA MET A 469 4.65 -0.66 5.27
C MET A 469 3.64 -1.37 4.36
N PRO A 470 2.60 -2.07 4.88
CA PRO A 470 1.60 -2.69 4.01
C PRO A 470 0.87 -1.67 3.12
N SER A 471 0.53 -0.49 3.65
CA SER A 471 -0.09 0.58 2.87
C SER A 471 0.87 1.15 1.82
N MET A 472 2.15 1.24 2.14
CA MET A 472 3.18 1.67 1.19
C MET A 472 3.37 0.65 0.06
N ASN A 473 3.23 -0.64 0.36
CA ASN A 473 3.31 -1.72 -0.64
C ASN A 473 2.07 -1.77 -1.55
N ASN A 474 0.94 -1.15 -1.16
CA ASN A 474 -0.33 -1.16 -1.89
C ASN A 474 -0.71 0.23 -2.44
N LEU A 475 0.16 0.87 -3.19
CA LEU A 475 -0.07 2.21 -3.74
C LEU A 475 -0.61 2.21 -5.18
N PHE A 476 -1.08 1.08 -5.73
CA PHE A 476 -1.47 0.90 -7.14
C PHE A 476 -2.61 1.82 -7.64
N VAL A 477 -3.40 2.43 -6.78
CA VAL A 477 -4.34 3.50 -7.14
C VAL A 477 -3.91 4.83 -6.52
N ALA A 478 -3.38 4.79 -5.29
CA ALA A 478 -3.02 6.00 -4.55
C ALA A 478 -1.87 6.77 -5.21
N ALA A 479 -0.85 6.09 -5.75
CA ALA A 479 0.27 6.76 -6.39
C ALA A 479 -0.12 7.44 -7.72
N PRO A 480 -0.79 6.77 -8.69
CA PRO A 480 -1.31 7.45 -9.88
C PRO A 480 -2.25 8.61 -9.54
N TYR A 481 -3.15 8.44 -8.55
CA TYR A 481 -4.07 9.49 -8.10
C TYR A 481 -3.30 10.72 -7.59
N THR A 482 -2.33 10.50 -6.70
CA THR A 482 -1.54 11.59 -6.10
C THR A 482 -0.75 12.37 -7.14
N LEU A 483 -0.12 11.68 -8.08
CA LEU A 483 0.63 12.30 -9.18
C LEU A 483 -0.30 13.05 -10.13
N TRP A 484 -1.48 12.49 -10.43
CA TRP A 484 -2.46 13.14 -11.31
C TRP A 484 -3.02 14.41 -10.70
N GLU A 485 -3.44 14.40 -9.44
CA GLU A 485 -3.94 15.59 -8.74
C GLU A 485 -2.85 16.65 -8.55
N SER A 486 -1.63 16.22 -8.22
CA SER A 486 -0.48 17.10 -8.15
C SER A 486 -0.18 17.76 -9.50
N TRP A 487 -0.22 17.00 -10.59
CA TRP A 487 -0.07 17.52 -11.95
C TRP A 487 -1.19 18.51 -12.31
N ARG A 488 -2.44 18.22 -11.95
CA ARG A 488 -3.58 19.16 -12.13
C ARG A 488 -3.32 20.46 -11.37
N PHE A 489 -2.84 20.38 -10.13
CA PHE A 489 -2.46 21.57 -9.35
C PHE A 489 -1.31 22.34 -10.02
N LEU A 490 -0.23 21.68 -10.39
CA LEU A 490 0.91 22.31 -11.05
C LEU A 490 0.52 23.05 -12.34
N ARG A 491 -0.42 22.48 -13.10
CA ARG A 491 -0.88 23.05 -14.36
C ARG A 491 -1.87 24.21 -14.16
N ASN A 492 -2.82 24.06 -13.22
CA ASN A 492 -3.98 24.94 -13.17
C ASN A 492 -3.92 26.01 -12.06
N ALA A 493 -3.07 25.82 -11.03
CA ALA A 493 -2.96 26.81 -9.97
C ALA A 493 -2.30 28.08 -10.51
N GLY A 494 -2.98 29.21 -10.38
CA GLY A 494 -2.52 30.55 -10.74
C GLY A 494 -2.46 31.46 -9.53
N ASP A 495 -1.88 32.63 -9.72
CA ASP A 495 -1.81 33.67 -8.70
C ASP A 495 -3.21 34.23 -8.41
N LYS A 496 -3.55 34.41 -7.13
CA LYS A 496 -4.83 34.93 -6.67
C LYS A 496 -4.67 36.32 -6.07
N LYS A 497 -5.45 37.30 -6.56
CA LYS A 497 -5.55 38.63 -5.92
C LYS A 497 -6.56 38.59 -4.78
N LEU A 498 -6.12 38.97 -3.59
CA LEU A 498 -6.96 39.14 -2.40
C LEU A 498 -7.60 40.55 -2.38
N LYS A 499 -8.64 40.74 -1.51
CA LYS A 499 -9.45 41.96 -1.45
C LYS A 499 -8.66 43.26 -1.18
N HIS A 500 -7.43 43.23 -0.73
CA HIS A 500 -6.59 44.41 -0.46
C HIS A 500 -5.41 44.58 -1.46
N GLY A 501 -5.50 43.96 -2.66
CA GLY A 501 -4.45 44.09 -3.69
C GLY A 501 -3.27 43.17 -3.46
N LEU A 502 -3.24 42.39 -2.37
CA LEU A 502 -2.18 41.42 -2.11
C LEU A 502 -2.32 40.23 -3.09
N VAL A 503 -1.22 39.91 -3.78
CA VAL A 503 -1.17 38.78 -4.69
C VAL A 503 -0.57 37.57 -3.96
N VAL A 504 -1.35 36.51 -3.84
CA VAL A 504 -0.83 35.23 -3.35
C VAL A 504 -0.42 34.39 -4.56
N SER A 505 0.90 34.24 -4.74
CA SER A 505 1.45 33.45 -5.82
C SER A 505 1.39 31.96 -5.52
N ALA A 506 1.00 31.16 -6.54
CA ALA A 506 1.03 29.71 -6.47
C ALA A 506 2.45 29.15 -6.71
N PHE A 507 3.39 29.96 -7.18
CA PHE A 507 4.72 29.50 -7.55
C PHE A 507 5.53 28.85 -6.40
N PRO A 508 5.50 29.37 -5.15
CA PRO A 508 6.17 28.73 -4.02
C PRO A 508 5.68 27.31 -3.75
N ALA A 509 4.36 27.10 -3.74
CA ALA A 509 3.76 25.78 -3.53
C ALA A 509 4.11 24.81 -4.68
N LYS A 510 4.12 25.29 -5.92
CA LYS A 510 4.55 24.50 -7.07
C LYS A 510 6.00 24.05 -6.96
N GLY A 511 6.91 24.93 -6.54
CA GLY A 511 8.33 24.62 -6.37
C GLY A 511 8.55 23.52 -5.33
N ILE A 512 7.99 23.67 -4.14
CA ILE A 512 8.10 22.69 -3.05
C ILE A 512 7.48 21.34 -3.46
N LEU A 513 6.27 21.35 -4.04
CA LEU A 513 5.60 20.12 -4.48
C LEU A 513 6.41 19.39 -5.55
N THR A 514 6.94 20.12 -6.54
CA THR A 514 7.78 19.53 -7.60
C THR A 514 9.05 18.91 -7.04
N ALA A 515 9.75 19.64 -6.14
CA ALA A 515 10.97 19.16 -5.51
C ALA A 515 10.70 17.90 -4.66
N PHE A 516 9.62 17.91 -3.88
CA PHE A 516 9.23 16.76 -3.06
C PHE A 516 8.85 15.53 -3.91
N LEU A 517 8.02 15.70 -4.94
CA LEU A 517 7.65 14.60 -5.83
C LEU A 517 8.85 14.05 -6.59
N ALA A 518 9.76 14.92 -7.06
CA ALA A 518 11.00 14.49 -7.70
C ALA A 518 11.87 13.66 -6.75
N LEU A 519 11.99 14.08 -5.48
CA LEU A 519 12.68 13.31 -4.45
C LEU A 519 12.01 11.95 -4.24
N CYS A 520 10.69 11.91 -4.04
CA CYS A 520 9.97 10.65 -3.86
C CYS A 520 10.17 9.69 -5.02
N LEU A 521 9.97 10.15 -6.26
CA LEU A 521 10.11 9.31 -7.45
C LEU A 521 11.56 8.80 -7.63
N PHE A 522 12.54 9.63 -7.30
CA PHE A 522 13.95 9.22 -7.33
C PHE A 522 14.23 8.14 -6.26
N GLN A 523 13.76 8.33 -5.02
CA GLN A 523 13.93 7.36 -3.95
C GLN A 523 13.22 6.04 -4.27
N PHE A 524 11.97 6.09 -4.76
CA PHE A 524 11.21 4.90 -5.12
C PHE A 524 11.85 4.15 -6.30
N GLY A 525 12.28 4.87 -7.32
CA GLY A 525 12.96 4.28 -8.48
C GLY A 525 14.30 3.64 -8.11
N GLY A 526 15.11 4.33 -7.30
CA GLY A 526 16.38 3.80 -6.80
C GLY A 526 16.19 2.54 -5.96
N PHE A 527 15.26 2.57 -5.01
CA PHE A 527 14.89 1.40 -4.20
C PHE A 527 14.39 0.25 -5.08
N GLY A 528 13.44 0.51 -5.98
CA GLY A 528 12.92 -0.53 -6.87
C GLY A 528 13.98 -1.15 -7.78
N ALA A 529 15.05 -0.43 -8.11
CA ALA A 529 16.13 -0.95 -8.95
C ALA A 529 17.18 -1.75 -8.20
N GLN A 530 17.45 -1.43 -6.93
CA GLN A 530 18.59 -1.98 -6.18
C GLN A 530 18.19 -2.86 -5.00
N PHE A 531 16.98 -2.69 -4.46
CA PHE A 531 16.55 -3.48 -3.31
C PHE A 531 16.29 -4.93 -3.71
N VAL A 532 16.91 -5.82 -2.96
CA VAL A 532 16.62 -7.26 -2.95
C VAL A 532 16.38 -7.67 -1.50
N PHE A 533 15.26 -8.33 -1.24
CA PHE A 533 14.86 -8.68 0.11
C PHE A 533 15.94 -9.57 0.77
N ALA A 534 16.30 -9.23 2.01
CA ALA A 534 17.30 -9.90 2.81
C ALA A 534 18.75 -9.92 2.27
N GLU A 535 19.06 -9.19 1.18
CA GLU A 535 20.42 -9.00 0.73
C GLU A 535 20.99 -7.67 1.24
N ALA A 536 22.13 -7.73 1.95
CA ALA A 536 22.69 -6.59 2.70
C ALA A 536 23.03 -5.39 1.83
N THR A 537 23.48 -5.60 0.58
CA THR A 537 23.75 -4.54 -0.39
C THR A 537 22.92 -4.70 -1.68
N GLY A 538 21.81 -5.42 -1.58
CA GLY A 538 20.85 -5.58 -2.67
C GLY A 538 21.44 -6.32 -3.87
N VAL A 539 21.13 -5.82 -5.08
CA VAL A 539 21.57 -6.44 -6.34
C VAL A 539 23.10 -6.58 -6.45
N GLN A 540 23.85 -5.70 -5.80
CA GLN A 540 25.33 -5.69 -5.92
C GLN A 540 25.99 -6.92 -5.28
N ASP A 541 25.42 -7.43 -4.19
CA ASP A 541 25.95 -8.61 -3.49
C ASP A 541 25.51 -9.93 -4.10
N ALA A 542 24.41 -9.97 -4.83
CA ALA A 542 23.87 -11.19 -5.42
C ALA A 542 24.74 -11.66 -6.60
N SER A 543 25.91 -12.22 -6.31
CA SER A 543 26.92 -12.59 -7.31
C SER A 543 27.24 -14.10 -7.40
N ALA A 544 27.00 -14.87 -6.33
CA ALA A 544 27.29 -16.29 -6.24
C ALA A 544 26.02 -17.17 -6.32
N PHE A 545 26.19 -18.41 -6.76
CA PHE A 545 25.14 -19.43 -6.78
C PHE A 545 25.41 -20.48 -5.69
N VAL A 546 24.35 -21.11 -5.21
CA VAL A 546 24.45 -22.31 -4.38
C VAL A 546 24.72 -23.52 -5.29
N GLU A 547 25.70 -24.30 -4.98
CA GLU A 547 26.01 -25.57 -5.66
C GLU A 547 25.17 -26.70 -5.06
N ASN A 548 24.89 -27.73 -5.86
CA ASN A 548 24.22 -28.98 -5.44
C ASN A 548 22.86 -28.80 -4.74
N ASN A 549 22.16 -27.70 -5.01
CA ASN A 549 20.81 -27.45 -4.49
C ASN A 549 19.81 -27.24 -5.64
N ALA A 550 18.87 -28.18 -5.76
CA ALA A 550 17.88 -28.15 -6.86
C ALA A 550 16.91 -26.99 -6.71
N VAL A 551 16.46 -26.66 -5.49
CA VAL A 551 15.49 -25.60 -5.21
C VAL A 551 16.09 -24.22 -5.48
N LEU A 552 17.35 -23.99 -5.11
CA LEU A 552 18.06 -22.71 -5.27
C LEU A 552 18.74 -22.54 -6.63
N LYS A 553 18.51 -23.47 -7.55
CA LYS A 553 19.10 -23.43 -8.90
C LYS A 553 18.80 -22.09 -9.61
N ASN A 554 19.86 -21.48 -10.16
CA ASN A 554 19.79 -20.20 -10.88
C ASN A 554 19.32 -19.00 -10.03
N VAL A 555 19.50 -19.04 -8.71
CA VAL A 555 19.31 -17.91 -7.80
C VAL A 555 20.68 -17.43 -7.35
N LYS A 556 20.96 -16.14 -7.60
CA LYS A 556 22.18 -15.47 -7.12
C LYS A 556 21.96 -14.88 -5.74
N MET A 557 22.95 -14.97 -4.88
CA MET A 557 22.94 -14.38 -3.55
C MET A 557 24.33 -13.90 -3.14
N ASN A 558 24.45 -13.35 -1.96
CA ASN A 558 25.75 -13.00 -1.37
C ASN A 558 26.68 -14.23 -1.33
N PRO A 559 27.98 -14.08 -1.65
CA PRO A 559 28.93 -15.21 -1.65
C PRO A 559 29.01 -15.99 -0.33
N GLU A 560 28.96 -15.31 0.82
CA GLU A 560 28.97 -15.99 2.12
C GLU A 560 27.71 -16.86 2.30
N LYS A 561 26.53 -16.30 1.93
CA LYS A 561 25.27 -17.05 1.95
C LYS A 561 25.33 -18.27 1.03
N ALA A 562 25.86 -18.09 -0.18
CA ALA A 562 26.00 -19.18 -1.13
C ALA A 562 26.91 -20.29 -0.58
N GLN A 563 28.01 -19.91 0.08
CA GLN A 563 28.93 -20.86 0.66
C GLN A 563 28.27 -21.72 1.74
N TRP A 564 27.69 -21.10 2.80
CA TRP A 564 27.12 -21.90 3.88
C TRP A 564 25.82 -22.62 3.49
N MET A 565 25.12 -22.16 2.47
CA MET A 565 24.00 -22.90 1.88
C MET A 565 24.49 -24.10 1.04
N THR A 566 25.61 -23.98 0.32
CA THR A 566 26.23 -25.09 -0.40
C THR A 566 26.68 -26.15 0.58
N GLU A 567 27.43 -25.78 1.63
CA GLU A 567 27.94 -26.71 2.64
C GLU A 567 26.84 -27.56 3.31
N ILE A 568 25.71 -26.90 3.70
CA ILE A 568 24.59 -27.64 4.31
C ILE A 568 23.84 -28.48 3.28
N SER A 569 23.74 -28.02 2.03
CA SER A 569 23.08 -28.76 0.95
C SER A 569 23.89 -30.03 0.59
N ASP A 570 25.20 -29.92 0.53
CA ASP A 570 26.11 -31.07 0.30
C ASP A 570 25.92 -32.10 1.40
N TYR A 571 25.95 -31.68 2.67
CA TYR A 571 25.74 -32.58 3.80
C TYR A 571 24.39 -33.30 3.75
N VAL A 572 23.29 -32.55 3.46
CA VAL A 572 21.96 -33.13 3.35
C VAL A 572 21.86 -34.13 2.20
N ASN A 573 22.50 -33.85 1.06
CA ASN A 573 22.51 -34.73 -0.10
C ASN A 573 23.34 -36.01 0.16
N GLU A 574 24.55 -35.85 0.71
CA GLU A 574 25.48 -36.98 1.00
C GLU A 574 24.90 -37.95 2.03
N ASN A 575 24.06 -37.44 2.95
CA ASN A 575 23.44 -38.25 4.00
C ASN A 575 21.98 -38.64 3.69
N GLU A 576 21.49 -38.35 2.47
CA GLU A 576 20.13 -38.69 2.02
C GLU A 576 19.04 -38.18 2.99
N LEU A 577 19.17 -36.93 3.50
CA LEU A 577 18.25 -36.33 4.47
C LEU A 577 17.06 -35.65 3.83
N GLN A 578 17.01 -35.49 2.51
CA GLN A 578 15.87 -34.95 1.80
C GLN A 578 14.61 -35.80 2.07
N GLY A 579 13.49 -35.12 2.31
CA GLY A 579 12.22 -35.77 2.67
C GLY A 579 12.10 -36.22 4.13
N LYS A 580 13.18 -36.16 4.94
CA LYS A 580 13.11 -36.37 6.38
C LYS A 580 12.61 -35.13 7.08
N GLU A 581 11.81 -35.34 8.14
CA GLU A 581 11.29 -34.24 8.95
C GLU A 581 12.41 -33.44 9.63
N VAL A 582 12.19 -32.12 9.76
CA VAL A 582 13.14 -31.18 10.36
C VAL A 582 12.49 -30.27 11.38
N ILE A 583 13.16 -30.07 12.51
CA ILE A 583 12.90 -28.98 13.47
C ILE A 583 13.91 -27.87 13.21
N LEU A 584 13.43 -26.66 12.96
CA LEU A 584 14.24 -25.48 12.65
C LEU A 584 14.15 -24.47 13.81
N TYR A 585 15.27 -24.20 14.48
CA TYR A 585 15.31 -23.29 15.61
C TYR A 585 16.23 -22.10 15.35
N GLY A 586 15.67 -20.88 15.37
CA GLY A 586 16.28 -19.61 14.96
C GLY A 586 15.49 -18.95 13.82
N TYR A 587 16.03 -17.89 13.25
CA TYR A 587 15.45 -17.20 12.08
C TYR A 587 15.76 -17.95 10.77
N ILE A 588 15.43 -19.25 10.75
CA ILE A 588 15.79 -20.16 9.65
C ILE A 588 14.65 -21.03 9.12
N PRO A 589 13.35 -20.71 9.33
CA PRO A 589 12.24 -21.60 8.93
C PRO A 589 12.19 -21.89 7.42
N ALA A 590 12.82 -21.07 6.59
CA ALA A 590 12.89 -21.26 5.16
C ALA A 590 13.73 -22.46 4.72
N LEU A 591 14.58 -22.99 5.59
CA LEU A 591 15.40 -24.18 5.28
C LEU A 591 14.56 -25.41 4.97
N SER A 592 13.36 -25.54 5.55
CA SER A 592 12.42 -26.61 5.20
C SER A 592 12.20 -26.69 3.69
N TYR A 593 11.93 -25.55 3.05
CA TYR A 593 11.76 -25.47 1.60
C TYR A 593 13.08 -25.62 0.84
N TYR A 594 14.14 -24.91 1.27
CA TYR A 594 15.41 -24.88 0.54
C TYR A 594 16.15 -26.22 0.55
N LEU A 595 16.00 -27.02 1.60
CA LEU A 595 16.62 -28.34 1.74
C LEU A 595 15.65 -29.48 1.40
N ALA A 596 14.42 -29.19 0.98
CA ALA A 596 13.37 -30.15 0.71
C ALA A 596 13.12 -31.12 1.90
N MET A 597 13.09 -30.57 3.11
CA MET A 597 12.86 -31.30 4.36
C MET A 597 11.53 -30.82 4.96
N PRO A 598 10.51 -31.69 5.09
CA PRO A 598 9.22 -31.29 5.67
C PRO A 598 9.38 -30.88 7.13
N PRO A 599 8.62 -29.85 7.61
CA PRO A 599 8.68 -29.46 9.01
C PRO A 599 8.03 -30.51 9.91
N ALA A 600 8.68 -30.85 11.04
CA ALA A 600 8.17 -31.79 12.02
C ALA A 600 7.07 -31.17 12.89
N PHE A 601 7.17 -29.87 13.17
CA PHE A 601 6.14 -29.07 13.81
C PHE A 601 6.17 -27.64 13.31
N SER A 602 5.18 -26.83 13.71
CA SER A 602 5.02 -25.47 13.22
C SER A 602 6.30 -24.65 13.35
N ALA A 603 6.81 -24.12 12.24
CA ALA A 603 7.95 -23.22 12.21
C ALA A 603 7.45 -21.77 12.14
N TRP A 604 7.71 -20.99 13.17
CA TRP A 604 7.34 -19.58 13.20
C TRP A 604 8.51 -18.71 12.78
N PRO A 605 8.31 -17.68 11.92
CA PRO A 605 9.42 -16.85 11.44
C PRO A 605 10.16 -16.09 12.54
N ASP A 606 9.46 -15.83 13.63
CA ASP A 606 9.97 -15.08 14.77
C ASP A 606 9.79 -15.87 16.07
N LEU A 607 10.86 -16.47 16.54
CA LEU A 607 10.84 -17.31 17.73
C LEU A 607 10.57 -16.56 19.02
N ASP A 608 10.88 -15.27 19.07
CA ASP A 608 10.57 -14.43 20.23
C ASP A 608 9.05 -14.33 20.43
N SER A 609 8.26 -14.56 19.38
CA SER A 609 6.79 -14.56 19.43
C SER A 609 6.15 -15.96 19.55
N TYR A 610 6.95 -17.04 19.50
CA TYR A 610 6.41 -18.41 19.62
C TYR A 610 5.85 -18.68 21.03
N ASN A 611 4.65 -19.27 21.10
CA ASN A 611 4.05 -19.60 22.39
C ASN A 611 4.73 -20.83 23.02
N LEU A 612 5.14 -20.72 24.30
CA LEU A 612 5.84 -21.79 25.02
C LEU A 612 4.97 -23.03 25.18
N GLU A 613 3.70 -22.85 25.55
CA GLU A 613 2.75 -23.96 25.80
C GLU A 613 2.52 -24.78 24.53
N VAL A 614 2.36 -24.10 23.38
CA VAL A 614 2.21 -24.79 22.08
C VAL A 614 3.46 -25.57 21.72
N MET A 615 4.65 -25.02 21.95
CA MET A 615 5.91 -25.72 21.71
C MET A 615 6.09 -26.94 22.62
N GLU A 616 5.66 -26.81 23.89
CA GLU A 616 5.70 -27.91 24.86
C GLU A 616 4.78 -29.06 24.43
N GLU A 617 3.55 -28.74 23.99
CA GLU A 617 2.60 -29.73 23.45
C GLU A 617 3.17 -30.43 22.20
N GLU A 618 3.66 -29.69 21.23
CA GLU A 618 4.20 -30.25 19.95
C GLU A 618 5.43 -31.15 20.21
N LEU A 619 6.33 -30.76 21.12
CA LEU A 619 7.49 -31.60 21.48
C LEU A 619 7.09 -32.85 22.26
N ALA A 620 6.07 -32.75 23.14
CA ALA A 620 5.56 -33.91 23.89
C ALA A 620 4.88 -34.93 22.95
N GLU A 621 4.05 -34.45 22.03
CA GLU A 621 3.44 -35.31 20.99
C GLU A 621 4.50 -36.00 20.12
N LEU A 622 5.55 -35.27 19.73
CA LEU A 622 6.63 -35.81 18.95
C LEU A 622 7.45 -36.89 19.74
N GLU A 623 7.72 -36.62 21.01
CA GLU A 623 8.41 -37.58 21.89
C GLU A 623 7.59 -38.89 22.05
N GLU A 624 6.26 -38.81 22.21
CA GLU A 624 5.37 -39.96 22.23
C GLU A 624 5.41 -40.73 20.90
N LEU A 625 5.35 -40.01 19.75
CA LEU A 625 5.44 -40.66 18.43
C LEU A 625 6.76 -41.44 18.25
N ILE A 626 7.87 -40.87 18.69
CA ILE A 626 9.17 -41.51 18.57
C ILE A 626 9.30 -42.70 19.52
N THR A 627 8.93 -42.50 20.79
CA THR A 627 9.20 -43.52 21.85
C THR A 627 8.18 -44.66 21.84
N GLU A 628 6.88 -44.35 21.63
CA GLU A 628 5.81 -45.34 21.72
C GLU A 628 5.46 -45.95 20.35
N LYS A 629 5.48 -45.13 19.28
CA LYS A 629 5.08 -45.56 17.94
C LYS A 629 6.25 -45.89 17.02
N GLY A 630 7.48 -45.64 17.48
CA GLY A 630 8.70 -45.94 16.70
C GLY A 630 8.88 -45.06 15.47
N ALA A 631 8.36 -43.83 15.50
CA ALA A 631 8.59 -42.88 14.44
C ALA A 631 10.07 -42.50 14.30
N GLU A 632 10.51 -42.14 13.11
CA GLU A 632 11.87 -41.69 12.89
C GLU A 632 12.11 -40.34 13.59
N LYS A 633 13.26 -40.15 14.24
CA LYS A 633 13.58 -38.87 14.85
C LYS A 633 13.77 -37.79 13.77
N PRO A 634 13.13 -36.61 13.87
CA PRO A 634 13.39 -35.52 12.95
C PRO A 634 14.83 -35.02 13.09
N VAL A 635 15.37 -34.46 12.04
CA VAL A 635 16.65 -33.72 12.07
C VAL A 635 16.42 -32.38 12.76
N ILE A 636 17.35 -31.93 13.60
CA ILE A 636 17.29 -30.59 14.22
C ILE A 636 18.35 -29.71 13.60
N ILE A 637 17.96 -28.54 13.09
CA ILE A 637 18.89 -27.53 12.60
C ILE A 637 18.76 -26.28 13.47
N LEU A 638 19.86 -25.87 14.06
CA LEU A 638 19.97 -24.68 14.89
C LEU A 638 20.67 -23.56 14.13
N GLU A 639 20.18 -22.34 14.29
CA GLU A 639 20.92 -21.15 13.84
C GLU A 639 22.21 -20.98 14.68
N ASP A 640 23.24 -20.38 14.09
CA ASP A 640 24.57 -20.19 14.64
C ASP A 640 24.64 -19.87 16.14
N SER A 641 23.87 -18.87 16.60
CA SER A 641 23.90 -18.46 18.01
C SER A 641 23.44 -19.53 18.98
N TYR A 642 22.45 -20.33 18.61
CA TYR A 642 21.94 -21.43 19.42
C TYR A 642 22.88 -22.66 19.35
N ALA A 643 23.42 -22.92 18.17
CA ALA A 643 24.42 -23.95 18.01
C ALA A 643 25.68 -23.66 18.84
N LEU A 644 26.19 -22.42 18.78
CA LEU A 644 27.34 -21.98 19.60
C LEU A 644 27.03 -22.06 21.10
N TYR A 645 25.85 -21.68 21.54
CA TYR A 645 25.46 -21.77 22.94
C TYR A 645 25.50 -23.22 23.43
N LYS A 646 24.97 -24.16 22.63
CA LYS A 646 25.03 -25.60 22.97
C LYS A 646 26.46 -26.14 23.03
N GLU A 647 27.33 -25.73 22.10
CA GLU A 647 28.76 -26.08 22.07
C GLU A 647 29.50 -25.54 23.32
N GLU A 648 29.26 -24.26 23.68
CA GLU A 648 29.85 -23.65 24.88
C GLU A 648 29.37 -24.33 26.17
N CYS A 649 28.11 -24.74 26.27
CA CYS A 649 27.56 -25.50 27.40
C CYS A 649 28.22 -26.90 27.49
N ALA A 650 28.61 -27.51 26.36
CA ALA A 650 29.34 -28.77 26.31
C ALA A 650 30.85 -28.62 26.62
N GLY A 651 31.33 -27.37 26.85
CA GLY A 651 32.74 -27.10 27.15
C GLY A 651 33.63 -26.94 25.93
N GLU A 652 33.07 -26.82 24.73
CA GLU A 652 33.82 -26.55 23.51
C GLU A 652 34.26 -25.07 23.45
N VAL A 653 35.50 -24.82 23.02
CA VAL A 653 36.05 -23.46 22.90
C VAL A 653 35.84 -22.96 21.47
N SER A 654 35.00 -21.95 21.32
CA SER A 654 34.81 -21.26 20.05
C SER A 654 35.85 -20.18 19.81
N LEU A 655 36.29 -20.01 18.55
CA LEU A 655 37.13 -18.90 18.12
C LEU A 655 36.39 -17.54 18.22
N PHE A 656 35.08 -17.56 18.11
CA PHE A 656 34.18 -16.38 18.20
C PHE A 656 33.06 -16.67 19.21
N PRO A 657 33.36 -16.60 20.52
CA PRO A 657 32.36 -16.89 21.54
C PRO A 657 31.21 -15.92 21.52
N LEU A 658 30.04 -16.35 21.98
CA LEU A 658 28.89 -15.49 22.16
C LEU A 658 29.21 -14.33 23.12
N SER A 659 28.65 -13.14 22.82
CA SER A 659 28.66 -12.03 23.78
C SER A 659 27.90 -12.43 25.04
N GLU A 660 28.30 -11.89 26.20
CA GLU A 660 27.66 -12.18 27.49
C GLU A 660 26.16 -11.87 27.48
N GLU A 661 25.77 -10.76 26.85
CA GLU A 661 24.37 -10.37 26.70
C GLU A 661 23.59 -11.42 25.89
N LYS A 662 24.15 -11.91 24.79
CA LYS A 662 23.52 -12.88 23.92
C LYS A 662 23.44 -14.25 24.61
N ARG A 663 24.48 -14.65 25.32
CA ARG A 663 24.51 -15.84 26.14
C ARG A 663 23.44 -15.82 27.23
N GLN A 664 23.30 -14.70 27.95
CA GLN A 664 22.30 -14.54 28.97
C GLN A 664 20.88 -14.61 28.37
N LYS A 665 20.67 -13.92 27.23
CA LYS A 665 19.35 -13.95 26.53
C LYS A 665 18.97 -15.37 26.14
N ILE A 666 19.87 -16.13 25.52
CA ILE A 666 19.62 -17.51 25.10
C ILE A 666 19.43 -18.43 26.31
N GLY A 667 20.29 -18.33 27.34
CA GLY A 667 20.25 -19.17 28.53
C GLY A 667 19.04 -18.92 29.45
N THR A 668 18.30 -17.83 29.26
CA THR A 668 17.06 -17.54 29.98
C THR A 668 15.81 -17.76 29.13
N ASP A 669 15.94 -18.14 27.86
CA ASP A 669 14.80 -18.44 26.99
C ASP A 669 14.22 -19.82 27.35
N PRO A 670 13.00 -19.89 27.90
CA PRO A 670 12.40 -21.15 28.33
C PRO A 670 12.13 -22.09 27.15
N LYS A 671 11.89 -21.57 25.94
CA LYS A 671 11.65 -22.37 24.74
C LYS A 671 12.96 -23.04 24.27
N TRP A 672 14.05 -22.31 24.33
CA TRP A 672 15.37 -22.87 24.04
C TRP A 672 15.75 -23.97 25.06
N MET A 673 15.50 -23.71 26.34
CA MET A 673 15.77 -24.71 27.38
C MET A 673 14.92 -25.98 27.20
N LEU A 674 13.67 -25.82 26.81
CA LEU A 674 12.78 -26.94 26.50
C LEU A 674 13.31 -27.78 25.32
N LEU A 675 13.76 -27.13 24.22
CA LEU A 675 14.33 -27.82 23.07
C LEU A 675 15.64 -28.52 23.43
N MET A 676 16.53 -27.89 24.20
CA MET A 676 17.77 -28.52 24.66
C MET A 676 17.50 -29.78 25.49
N ASP A 677 16.57 -29.69 26.43
CA ASP A 677 16.20 -30.83 27.28
C ASP A 677 15.63 -32.00 26.45
N PHE A 678 14.75 -31.67 25.47
CA PHE A 678 14.29 -32.66 24.50
C PHE A 678 15.45 -33.30 23.72
N MET A 679 16.37 -32.49 23.19
CA MET A 679 17.53 -32.98 22.45
C MET A 679 18.40 -33.93 23.30
N ASP A 680 18.61 -33.59 24.57
CA ASP A 680 19.45 -34.38 25.48
C ASP A 680 18.72 -35.69 25.87
N ARG A 681 17.42 -35.67 26.16
CA ARG A 681 16.62 -36.89 26.44
C ARG A 681 16.57 -37.84 25.24
N MET A 682 16.45 -37.29 24.03
CA MET A 682 16.36 -38.06 22.81
C MET A 682 17.71 -38.46 22.21
N GLY A 683 18.82 -38.04 22.84
CA GLY A 683 20.16 -38.41 22.44
C GLY A 683 20.57 -37.84 21.09
N TYR A 684 20.31 -36.58 20.84
CA TYR A 684 20.76 -35.88 19.65
C TYR A 684 22.27 -35.55 19.71
N GLU A 685 23.00 -35.94 18.70
CA GLU A 685 24.44 -35.63 18.57
C GLU A 685 24.65 -34.66 17.37
N ARG A 686 25.71 -33.84 17.48
CA ARG A 686 26.09 -32.95 16.40
C ARG A 686 26.65 -33.76 15.22
N ALA A 687 26.00 -33.63 14.07
CA ALA A 687 26.36 -34.32 12.85
C ALA A 687 27.02 -33.42 11.80
N PHE A 688 26.67 -32.10 11.80
CA PHE A 688 27.25 -31.11 10.90
C PHE A 688 27.31 -29.73 11.57
N ARG A 689 28.32 -28.95 11.20
CA ARG A 689 28.48 -27.57 11.66
C ARG A 689 29.13 -26.69 10.58
N ASN A 690 28.57 -25.55 10.30
CA ASN A 690 29.25 -24.47 9.58
C ASN A 690 29.05 -23.14 10.30
N VAL A 691 29.45 -22.02 9.67
CA VAL A 691 29.38 -20.66 10.26
C VAL A 691 27.94 -20.26 10.61
N LYS A 692 26.93 -20.77 9.91
CA LYS A 692 25.54 -20.34 10.06
C LYS A 692 24.62 -21.36 10.71
N PHE A 693 24.93 -22.66 10.60
CA PHE A 693 24.04 -23.74 11.04
C PHE A 693 24.78 -24.83 11.82
N GLY A 694 24.08 -25.37 12.84
CA GLY A 694 24.43 -26.65 13.45
C GLY A 694 23.31 -27.66 13.20
N LEU A 695 23.65 -28.86 12.66
CA LEU A 695 22.69 -29.93 12.40
C LEU A 695 22.94 -31.08 13.38
N TYR A 696 21.86 -31.59 13.97
CA TYR A 696 21.84 -32.64 15.00
C TYR A 696 20.89 -33.77 14.57
N ARG A 697 21.29 -35.01 14.86
CA ARG A 697 20.49 -36.20 14.57
C ARG A 697 20.73 -37.34 15.60
#